data_ebbce65b8232e583b2000521c233f0be
#
_entry.id   ebbce65b8232e583b2000521c233f0be
#
_cell.length_a   1.000
_cell.length_b   1.000
_cell.length_c   1.000
_cell.angle_alpha   90.00
_cell.angle_beta   90.00
_cell.angle_gamma   90.00
#
_symmetry.space_group_name_H-M   'P 1'
#
loop_
_entity.id
_entity.type
_entity.pdbx_description
1 polymer ?
#
loop_
_entity_poly.entity_id
_entity_poly.type
_entity_poly.pdbx_seq_one_letter_code
_entity_poly.pdbx_strand_id
1 'polypeptide(L)'
;MKKGIRSLAAAFVVYSIAILPVLGLAKTANAQVRSSVPKVEFEKFVLPNGLQVILHVDRKLPVVHVNQWFYVGSANERVGRSGFAHLFEHMMFQGSKNANKEYFDYVEAAGANLMEGGVNGTTNQDRTNYFATVPSGNLENLLWLEADRLATLPEALTQESLNNQIMVVRNERRQSLENQPYGRAFKLLGEALYPAGHPYQSDVIGVHEDLAAATLDDVKEFFRRFYTPNNLSLVIAGDFDPAEAKRLVEKYFGTIPPGPALERPAKGKVTIGSQKVVEVRDRVPQERTYFGWHSPAYFDDGEAEMNLAASILTTGLSSRLQRALVYEKQLASNVAAFQSGQPLAGWFAMWATARPGVKLEDVEKAVTEEIARLAKDGPTEAELTRAKNRWEYQFVSGLESIGGFGGKSDRLNEYNTFLGDPGKFDADVARHRAVTTESLRAAVDRYLNTTNRVLVRFRPERSSRAMDIAVDRSQVPPLGEDRPFKAPDVKTAKLENGMEIYVVEKPELPKVSMLMATRAGSVSDPAGKEGVAAMTARMMRRGTKNRSAIQIDEAFGNIGSSIGGSSSREASALGSEVLSRDTGTALEILADVVMNPSFPADEFEKEKQVTLDGLKQAANNPNSVANRVGTMIAFGREHPYGRPLGGLPGTVSAITRDDLVKFHADRWRPGSSALIFVGDITLADAVAAARKAFGGWSGGAAASVNVPAKRPMPAGKVYLVDKPGAAQTVVSHILNAPERKSPDYYALSLANAVYGGGFGTRLNLNLREEKGYSYGVFAFPQHLSTAGTWIANGGVQTDKTKESVVEFMKELRGIAGEKPITEEEFKKARLSRIRGYAQQFEGYQRIGQQVADLWIAGLPMTTLQAEPDQLSRLQLSNVNAIAAKYAAPAGTALLLVGDLSVIEAGIRELNLGEIVILDVEGNPVKK
;
A
#
# COMPACT_ATOMS: atom_id res chain seq x y z
N MET A 1 91.02 14.50 -20.79
CA MET A 1 89.60 14.07 -21.09
C MET A 1 89.27 12.77 -20.32
N LYS A 2 88.91 12.73 -19.11
CA LYS A 2 88.40 11.57 -18.37
C LYS A 2 87.90 12.06 -16.98
N LYS A 3 86.89 12.96 -16.95
CA LYS A 3 86.24 13.35 -15.75
C LYS A 3 84.74 13.75 -15.91
N GLY A 4 84.15 13.54 -17.08
CA GLY A 4 82.79 14.04 -17.38
C GLY A 4 81.65 13.00 -17.37
N ILE A 5 81.90 11.70 -17.10
CA ILE A 5 80.89 10.63 -17.29
C ILE A 5 80.35 9.99 -16.01
N ARG A 6 80.97 10.36 -14.86
CA ARG A 6 80.51 9.71 -13.57
C ARG A 6 79.39 10.45 -12.80
N SER A 7 79.03 11.66 -13.21
CA SER A 7 77.98 12.45 -12.51
C SER A 7 76.55 12.29 -13.02
N LEU A 8 76.40 11.79 -14.28
CA LEU A 8 75.02 11.58 -14.85
C LEU A 8 74.36 10.27 -14.47
N ALA A 9 75.11 9.24 -14.11
CA ALA A 9 74.57 7.95 -13.69
C ALA A 9 73.98 7.95 -12.26
N ALA A 10 74.53 8.83 -11.41
CA ALA A 10 74.03 8.96 -10.01
C ALA A 10 72.67 9.71 -9.90
N ALA A 11 72.38 10.62 -10.81
CA ALA A 11 71.15 11.41 -10.80
C ALA A 11 69.93 10.57 -11.33
N PHE A 12 70.18 9.60 -12.19
CA PHE A 12 69.14 8.75 -12.75
C PHE A 12 68.65 7.67 -11.78
N VAL A 13 69.55 7.18 -10.92
CA VAL A 13 69.23 6.15 -9.89
C VAL A 13 68.45 6.75 -8.74
N VAL A 14 68.70 8.02 -8.36
CA VAL A 14 67.96 8.70 -7.29
C VAL A 14 66.52 9.08 -7.71
N TYR A 15 66.30 9.36 -9.00
CA TYR A 15 64.93 9.68 -9.52
C TYR A 15 64.05 8.43 -9.68
N SER A 16 64.62 7.29 -9.90
CA SER A 16 63.88 6.02 -10.03
C SER A 16 63.44 5.45 -8.69
N ILE A 17 64.13 5.79 -7.59
CA ILE A 17 63.79 5.32 -6.23
C ILE A 17 62.77 6.23 -5.56
N ALA A 18 62.63 7.50 -5.99
CA ALA A 18 61.68 8.44 -5.42
C ALA A 18 60.26 8.31 -6.03
N ILE A 19 60.08 7.66 -7.18
CA ILE A 19 58.76 7.46 -7.84
C ILE A 19 58.04 6.20 -7.34
N LEU A 20 58.74 5.20 -6.84
CA LEU A 20 58.13 3.92 -6.39
C LEU A 20 57.28 4.03 -5.08
N PRO A 21 57.50 4.92 -4.13
CA PRO A 21 56.61 5.06 -2.96
C PRO A 21 55.38 5.89 -3.24
N VAL A 22 55.32 6.69 -4.33
CA VAL A 22 54.12 7.51 -4.63
C VAL A 22 53.08 6.75 -5.44
N LEU A 23 53.48 5.75 -6.23
CA LEU A 23 52.59 4.84 -6.92
C LEU A 23 52.01 3.72 -6.04
N GLY A 24 52.60 3.51 -4.83
CA GLY A 24 52.09 2.53 -3.85
C GLY A 24 51.06 3.08 -2.87
N LEU A 25 50.80 4.41 -2.87
CA LEU A 25 49.84 5.06 -1.94
C LEU A 25 48.54 5.55 -2.65
N ALA A 26 48.45 5.39 -3.96
CA ALA A 26 47.16 5.37 -4.64
C ALA A 26 46.50 3.99 -4.48
N LYS A 27 46.52 3.42 -3.26
CA LYS A 27 45.50 2.46 -2.88
C LYS A 27 44.19 3.23 -2.86
N THR A 28 43.44 3.03 -3.95
CA THR A 28 42.00 3.18 -3.94
C THR A 28 41.50 3.05 -2.50
N ALA A 29 40.98 4.12 -1.96
CA ALA A 29 39.95 4.01 -0.92
C ALA A 29 38.83 3.22 -1.57
N ASN A 30 38.97 1.90 -1.61
CA ASN A 30 37.83 1.02 -1.76
C ASN A 30 36.94 1.39 -0.56
N ALA A 31 35.96 2.24 -0.80
CA ALA A 31 34.83 2.30 0.08
C ALA A 31 34.46 0.85 0.35
N GLN A 32 34.70 0.36 1.53
CA GLN A 32 34.23 -0.95 1.95
C GLN A 32 32.74 -0.90 1.72
N VAL A 33 32.29 -1.54 0.66
CA VAL A 33 30.87 -1.74 0.37
C VAL A 33 30.35 -2.46 1.61
N ARG A 34 29.63 -1.72 2.46
CA ARG A 34 28.87 -2.29 3.57
C ARG A 34 27.76 -3.15 2.97
N SER A 35 28.08 -4.38 2.59
CA SER A 35 27.14 -5.36 2.09
C SER A 35 26.57 -6.23 3.21
N SER A 36 26.48 -5.70 4.42
CA SER A 36 25.84 -6.41 5.51
C SER A 36 24.41 -5.93 5.67
N VAL A 37 23.47 -6.87 5.67
CA VAL A 37 22.09 -6.62 6.11
C VAL A 37 22.15 -5.95 7.49
N PRO A 38 21.39 -4.87 7.72
CA PRO A 38 21.35 -4.21 9.01
C PRO A 38 20.96 -5.20 10.10
N LYS A 39 21.75 -5.28 11.17
CA LYS A 39 21.47 -6.18 12.28
C LYS A 39 20.27 -5.68 13.06
N VAL A 40 19.27 -6.52 13.23
CA VAL A 40 18.12 -6.25 14.08
C VAL A 40 18.44 -6.78 15.47
N GLU A 41 18.84 -5.89 16.37
CA GLU A 41 19.13 -6.23 17.78
C GLU A 41 17.82 -6.42 18.52
N PHE A 42 17.74 -7.46 19.35
CA PHE A 42 16.56 -7.73 20.19
C PHE A 42 16.96 -8.46 21.48
N GLU A 43 16.07 -8.37 22.45
CA GLU A 43 16.12 -9.18 23.67
C GLU A 43 14.85 -10.03 23.73
N LYS A 44 14.98 -11.36 24.01
CA LYS A 44 13.82 -12.26 24.18
C LYS A 44 13.81 -12.82 25.59
N PHE A 45 12.64 -12.81 26.22
CA PHE A 45 12.38 -13.52 27.49
C PHE A 45 10.97 -14.15 27.48
N VAL A 46 10.72 -15.03 28.44
CA VAL A 46 9.44 -15.73 28.58
C VAL A 46 8.94 -15.55 30.01
N LEU A 47 7.68 -15.15 30.15
CA LEU A 47 7.04 -15.04 31.45
C LEU A 47 6.64 -16.43 32.00
N PRO A 48 6.45 -16.57 33.33
CA PRO A 48 6.02 -17.85 33.95
C PRO A 48 4.74 -18.43 33.37
N ASN A 49 3.84 -17.61 32.82
CA ASN A 49 2.60 -18.04 32.14
C ASN A 49 2.80 -18.43 30.67
N GLY A 50 4.06 -18.49 30.20
CA GLY A 50 4.42 -18.92 28.85
C GLY A 50 4.39 -17.83 27.79
N LEU A 51 4.05 -16.56 28.11
CA LEU A 51 4.12 -15.45 27.17
C LEU A 51 5.56 -15.21 26.70
N GLN A 52 5.79 -15.28 25.38
CA GLN A 52 7.05 -14.96 24.76
C GLN A 52 7.09 -13.45 24.43
N VAL A 53 8.09 -12.75 24.94
CA VAL A 53 8.26 -11.31 24.77
C VAL A 53 9.57 -11.02 24.08
N ILE A 54 9.52 -10.15 23.07
CA ILE A 54 10.68 -9.71 22.31
C ILE A 54 10.72 -8.18 22.35
N LEU A 55 11.86 -7.64 22.79
CA LEU A 55 12.11 -6.20 22.87
C LEU A 55 13.11 -5.79 21.78
N HIS A 56 12.74 -4.84 20.94
CA HIS A 56 13.60 -4.24 19.93
C HIS A 56 13.67 -2.72 20.14
N VAL A 57 14.78 -2.23 20.70
CA VAL A 57 14.97 -0.79 20.96
C VAL A 57 15.45 -0.10 19.69
N ASP A 58 14.65 0.84 19.20
CA ASP A 58 14.98 1.73 18.07
C ASP A 58 14.53 3.16 18.41
N ARG A 59 15.50 4.03 18.78
CA ARG A 59 15.24 5.40 19.28
C ARG A 59 15.23 6.48 18.20
N LYS A 60 15.15 6.09 16.92
CA LYS A 60 15.20 7.03 15.79
C LYS A 60 13.98 7.93 15.70
N LEU A 61 12.83 7.42 16.11
CA LEU A 61 11.58 8.16 16.21
C LEU A 61 11.00 8.00 17.62
N PRO A 62 10.33 9.02 18.19
CA PRO A 62 9.74 8.94 19.52
C PRO A 62 8.41 8.18 19.50
N VAL A 63 8.41 6.99 18.96
CA VAL A 63 7.25 6.11 18.85
C VAL A 63 7.57 4.71 19.37
N VAL A 64 6.54 4.01 19.81
CA VAL A 64 6.61 2.61 20.20
C VAL A 64 5.52 1.84 19.49
N HIS A 65 5.86 0.65 19.04
CA HIS A 65 5.00 -0.29 18.34
C HIS A 65 4.86 -1.55 19.17
N VAL A 66 3.64 -2.00 19.38
CA VAL A 66 3.31 -3.27 20.05
C VAL A 66 2.64 -4.16 19.02
N ASN A 67 3.16 -5.37 18.83
CA ASN A 67 2.65 -6.34 17.86
C ASN A 67 2.46 -7.70 18.54
N GLN A 68 1.23 -8.17 18.58
CA GLN A 68 0.82 -9.45 19.14
C GLN A 68 0.56 -10.45 18.01
N TRP A 69 1.24 -11.59 18.05
CA TRP A 69 0.99 -12.72 17.14
C TRP A 69 0.47 -13.91 17.91
N PHE A 70 -0.80 -14.25 17.71
CA PHE A 70 -1.40 -15.49 18.18
C PHE A 70 -1.21 -16.55 17.12
N TYR A 71 -0.63 -17.69 17.51
CA TYR A 71 -0.46 -18.83 16.60
C TYR A 71 -1.78 -19.59 16.46
N VAL A 72 -2.76 -18.92 15.85
CA VAL A 72 -4.11 -19.42 15.58
C VAL A 72 -4.66 -18.72 14.34
N GLY A 73 -5.22 -19.48 13.42
CA GLY A 73 -5.85 -18.98 12.20
C GLY A 73 -6.92 -19.95 11.72
N SER A 74 -7.33 -19.82 10.46
CA SER A 74 -8.41 -20.69 9.93
C SER A 74 -8.07 -22.18 9.93
N ALA A 75 -6.78 -22.54 9.98
CA ALA A 75 -6.35 -23.94 10.12
C ALA A 75 -6.76 -24.60 11.46
N ASN A 76 -7.17 -23.81 12.44
CA ASN A 76 -7.62 -24.27 13.76
C ASN A 76 -9.14 -24.33 13.90
N GLU A 77 -9.88 -23.99 12.84
CA GLU A 77 -11.35 -23.96 12.82
C GLU A 77 -11.94 -25.38 12.70
N ARG A 78 -13.13 -25.55 13.24
CA ARG A 78 -13.91 -26.78 13.11
C ARG A 78 -14.72 -26.77 11.82
N VAL A 79 -15.03 -27.93 11.26
CA VAL A 79 -15.94 -28.07 10.12
C VAL A 79 -17.29 -27.44 10.46
N GLY A 80 -17.84 -26.61 9.58
CA GLY A 80 -19.09 -25.85 9.80
C GLY A 80 -18.91 -24.61 10.68
N ARG A 81 -17.68 -24.16 10.89
CA ARG A 81 -17.30 -22.95 11.63
C ARG A 81 -16.18 -22.18 10.91
N SER A 82 -16.26 -22.09 9.58
CA SER A 82 -15.27 -21.33 8.81
C SER A 82 -15.42 -19.82 9.04
N GLY A 83 -14.29 -19.10 9.07
CA GLY A 83 -14.22 -17.66 9.32
C GLY A 83 -14.23 -17.26 10.80
N PHE A 84 -14.16 -18.22 11.72
CA PHE A 84 -14.18 -17.94 13.15
C PHE A 84 -12.93 -17.24 13.63
N ALA A 85 -11.76 -17.60 13.13
CA ALA A 85 -10.50 -16.91 13.45
C ALA A 85 -10.55 -15.44 13.02
N HIS A 86 -11.06 -15.16 11.83
CA HIS A 86 -11.24 -13.81 11.31
C HIS A 86 -12.38 -13.04 12.02
N LEU A 87 -13.52 -13.66 12.24
CA LEU A 87 -14.58 -13.07 13.07
C LEU A 87 -14.05 -12.70 14.46
N PHE A 88 -13.21 -13.56 15.03
CA PHE A 88 -12.59 -13.28 16.32
C PHE A 88 -11.57 -12.15 16.25
N GLU A 89 -10.84 -11.99 15.15
CA GLU A 89 -10.02 -10.78 14.91
C GLU A 89 -10.87 -9.52 15.09
N HIS A 90 -12.05 -9.46 14.47
CA HIS A 90 -12.98 -8.33 14.61
C HIS A 90 -13.49 -8.15 16.04
N MET A 91 -13.81 -9.25 16.72
CA MET A 91 -14.28 -9.21 18.10
C MET A 91 -13.23 -8.62 19.06
N MET A 92 -11.94 -8.75 18.77
CA MET A 92 -10.85 -8.19 19.57
C MET A 92 -10.81 -6.66 19.56
N PHE A 93 -11.46 -6.01 18.60
CA PHE A 93 -11.58 -4.55 18.55
C PHE A 93 -12.80 -4.00 19.32
N GLN A 94 -13.64 -4.87 19.84
CA GLN A 94 -14.91 -4.52 20.52
C GLN A 94 -14.76 -4.13 22.00
N GLY A 95 -13.57 -3.82 22.48
CA GLY A 95 -13.31 -3.44 23.87
C GLY A 95 -13.34 -4.62 24.84
N SER A 96 -13.04 -4.35 26.11
CA SER A 96 -12.86 -5.31 27.17
C SER A 96 -13.55 -4.85 28.48
N LYS A 97 -13.49 -5.60 29.55
CA LYS A 97 -14.21 -5.31 30.79
C LYS A 97 -13.89 -3.93 31.37
N ASN A 98 -12.62 -3.52 31.31
CA ASN A 98 -12.18 -2.25 31.85
C ASN A 98 -12.01 -1.17 30.76
N ALA A 99 -11.79 -1.59 29.50
CA ALA A 99 -11.76 -0.73 28.33
C ALA A 99 -13.09 -0.83 27.57
N ASN A 100 -14.06 -0.06 27.98
CA ASN A 100 -15.47 -0.21 27.66
C ASN A 100 -16.00 0.62 26.47
N LYS A 101 -15.11 1.21 25.70
CA LYS A 101 -15.34 1.77 24.35
C LYS A 101 -14.73 0.83 23.34
N GLU A 102 -14.86 1.14 22.06
CA GLU A 102 -14.11 0.42 21.04
C GLU A 102 -12.60 0.63 21.20
N TYR A 103 -11.83 -0.38 20.84
CA TYR A 103 -10.37 -0.36 20.90
C TYR A 103 -9.79 0.86 20.19
N PHE A 104 -10.35 1.24 19.04
CA PHE A 104 -9.90 2.39 18.25
C PHE A 104 -9.98 3.72 19.00
N ASP A 105 -10.96 3.92 19.86
CA ASP A 105 -11.08 5.14 20.67
C ASP A 105 -9.89 5.32 21.62
N TYR A 106 -9.39 4.22 22.18
CA TYR A 106 -8.26 4.25 23.10
C TYR A 106 -6.94 4.49 22.41
N VAL A 107 -6.66 3.75 21.31
CA VAL A 107 -5.39 3.86 20.60
C VAL A 107 -5.28 5.20 19.85
N GLU A 108 -6.38 5.73 19.34
CA GLU A 108 -6.42 7.05 18.72
C GLU A 108 -6.19 8.16 19.77
N ALA A 109 -6.81 8.05 20.94
CA ALA A 109 -6.53 8.94 22.05
C ALA A 109 -5.08 8.85 22.52
N ALA A 110 -4.47 7.66 22.50
CA ALA A 110 -3.05 7.46 22.75
C ALA A 110 -2.14 7.98 21.61
N GLY A 111 -2.71 8.41 20.48
CA GLY A 111 -1.97 9.02 19.37
C GLY A 111 -1.60 8.08 18.24
N ALA A 112 -2.26 6.93 18.12
CA ALA A 112 -2.12 6.08 16.95
C ALA A 112 -2.72 6.74 15.71
N ASN A 113 -2.06 6.60 14.56
CA ASN A 113 -2.55 7.10 13.29
C ASN A 113 -3.32 6.02 12.55
N LEU A 114 -4.64 6.03 12.68
CA LEU A 114 -5.51 5.02 12.06
C LEU A 114 -5.52 5.08 10.52
N MET A 115 -5.32 6.26 9.93
CA MET A 115 -5.35 6.46 8.48
C MET A 115 -4.09 5.96 7.77
N GLU A 116 -2.98 5.91 8.49
CA GLU A 116 -1.67 5.59 7.93
C GLU A 116 -1.16 4.21 8.34
N GLY A 117 -2.07 3.34 8.77
CA GLY A 117 -1.74 1.96 9.12
C GLY A 117 -1.00 1.83 10.46
N GLY A 118 -1.14 2.82 11.35
CA GLY A 118 -0.59 2.75 12.71
C GLY A 118 -1.30 1.74 13.62
N VAL A 119 -2.46 1.23 13.20
CA VAL A 119 -3.23 0.18 13.90
C VAL A 119 -3.83 -0.76 12.88
N ASN A 120 -3.71 -2.06 13.11
CA ASN A 120 -4.39 -3.07 12.29
C ASN A 120 -4.46 -4.43 12.99
N GLY A 121 -5.27 -5.33 12.43
CA GLY A 121 -5.28 -6.77 12.68
C GLY A 121 -5.33 -7.52 11.37
N THR A 122 -4.85 -8.75 11.33
CA THR A 122 -5.05 -9.67 10.18
C THR A 122 -5.08 -11.12 10.64
N THR A 123 -5.82 -11.92 9.89
CA THR A 123 -5.88 -13.36 10.04
C THR A 123 -5.45 -14.05 8.75
N ASN A 124 -4.68 -15.13 8.88
CA ASN A 124 -4.44 -16.07 7.81
C ASN A 124 -4.72 -17.50 8.27
N GLN A 125 -4.22 -18.51 7.58
CA GLN A 125 -4.44 -19.90 7.96
C GLN A 125 -3.80 -20.26 9.29
N ASP A 126 -2.66 -19.65 9.65
CA ASP A 126 -1.82 -20.10 10.77
C ASP A 126 -1.75 -19.10 11.91
N ARG A 127 -2.00 -17.82 11.68
CA ARG A 127 -1.86 -16.77 12.69
C ARG A 127 -2.95 -15.70 12.61
N THR A 128 -3.23 -15.08 13.75
CA THR A 128 -3.96 -13.83 13.88
C THR A 128 -3.07 -12.84 14.62
N ASN A 129 -2.88 -11.63 14.07
CA ASN A 129 -2.07 -10.61 14.71
C ASN A 129 -2.82 -9.31 14.89
N TYR A 130 -2.35 -8.53 15.87
CA TYR A 130 -2.82 -7.18 16.16
C TYR A 130 -1.62 -6.30 16.44
N PHE A 131 -1.63 -5.10 15.92
CA PHE A 131 -0.58 -4.15 16.25
C PHE A 131 -1.10 -2.72 16.36
N ALA A 132 -0.40 -1.94 17.19
CA ALA A 132 -0.60 -0.50 17.27
C ALA A 132 0.73 0.23 17.44
N THR A 133 0.82 1.43 16.85
CA THR A 133 1.95 2.35 16.99
C THR A 133 1.47 3.63 17.64
N VAL A 134 2.09 4.00 18.76
CA VAL A 134 1.77 5.21 19.53
C VAL A 134 3.06 5.98 19.85
N PRO A 135 2.99 7.28 20.21
CA PRO A 135 4.12 7.98 20.82
C PRO A 135 4.67 7.23 22.01
N SER A 136 6.01 7.25 22.18
CA SER A 136 6.73 6.43 23.18
C SER A 136 6.28 6.63 24.62
N GLY A 137 5.79 7.84 24.98
CA GLY A 137 5.24 8.12 26.30
C GLY A 137 3.96 7.34 26.64
N ASN A 138 3.28 6.75 25.65
CA ASN A 138 2.02 6.03 25.83
C ASN A 138 2.18 4.49 25.79
N LEU A 139 3.41 3.97 25.97
CA LEU A 139 3.65 2.51 26.03
C LEU A 139 2.82 1.83 27.12
N GLU A 140 2.76 2.42 28.32
CA GLU A 140 2.00 1.82 29.44
C GLU A 140 0.51 1.73 29.12
N ASN A 141 -0.08 2.77 28.52
CA ASN A 141 -1.48 2.77 28.09
C ASN A 141 -1.76 1.65 27.08
N LEU A 142 -0.87 1.50 26.10
CA LEU A 142 -1.02 0.49 25.06
C LEU A 142 -0.88 -0.93 25.66
N LEU A 143 0.14 -1.20 26.48
CA LEU A 143 0.34 -2.51 27.11
C LEU A 143 -0.81 -2.87 28.06
N TRP A 144 -1.35 -1.88 28.79
CA TRP A 144 -2.54 -2.09 29.61
C TRP A 144 -3.75 -2.50 28.77
N LEU A 145 -4.02 -1.80 27.68
CA LEU A 145 -5.12 -2.06 26.76
C LEU A 145 -5.02 -3.47 26.15
N GLU A 146 -3.80 -3.83 25.68
CA GLU A 146 -3.52 -5.14 25.10
C GLU A 146 -3.70 -6.29 26.12
N ALA A 147 -3.24 -6.07 27.36
CA ALA A 147 -3.40 -7.04 28.44
C ALA A 147 -4.84 -7.15 28.92
N ASP A 148 -5.58 -6.02 29.00
CA ASP A 148 -6.97 -6.04 29.44
C ASP A 148 -7.86 -6.82 28.47
N ARG A 149 -7.71 -6.58 27.15
CA ARG A 149 -8.48 -7.36 26.17
C ARG A 149 -8.08 -8.83 26.16
N LEU A 150 -6.80 -9.17 26.38
CA LEU A 150 -6.35 -10.55 26.49
C LEU A 150 -6.91 -11.25 27.76
N ALA A 151 -7.06 -10.53 28.86
CA ALA A 151 -7.54 -11.08 30.13
C ALA A 151 -9.05 -11.13 30.22
N THR A 152 -9.78 -10.12 29.70
CA THR A 152 -11.16 -9.84 30.11
C THR A 152 -12.15 -9.72 28.95
N LEU A 153 -11.74 -9.77 27.70
CA LEU A 153 -12.63 -9.65 26.54
C LEU A 153 -13.88 -10.57 26.63
N PRO A 154 -13.80 -11.85 27.00
CA PRO A 154 -14.98 -12.72 27.06
C PRO A 154 -16.08 -12.26 28.03
N GLU A 155 -15.71 -11.48 29.06
CA GLU A 155 -16.67 -10.93 30.02
C GLU A 155 -17.47 -9.74 29.44
N ALA A 156 -16.85 -9.07 28.48
CA ALA A 156 -17.41 -7.89 27.82
C ALA A 156 -18.24 -8.23 26.58
N LEU A 157 -17.98 -9.37 25.93
CA LEU A 157 -18.69 -9.79 24.73
C LEU A 157 -20.18 -10.02 24.97
N THR A 158 -21.03 -9.40 24.13
CA THR A 158 -22.48 -9.54 24.14
C THR A 158 -22.97 -10.19 22.84
N GLN A 159 -24.22 -10.69 22.84
CA GLN A 159 -24.83 -11.20 21.63
C GLN A 159 -25.00 -10.10 20.57
N GLU A 160 -25.19 -8.87 21.01
CA GLU A 160 -25.31 -7.70 20.15
C GLU A 160 -24.00 -7.40 19.42
N SER A 161 -22.84 -7.35 20.14
CA SER A 161 -21.52 -7.17 19.53
C SER A 161 -21.20 -8.29 18.54
N LEU A 162 -21.50 -9.53 18.90
CA LEU A 162 -21.29 -10.66 18.01
C LEU A 162 -22.11 -10.51 16.73
N ASN A 163 -23.41 -10.21 16.86
CA ASN A 163 -24.28 -10.03 15.70
C ASN A 163 -23.78 -8.90 14.80
N ASN A 164 -23.33 -7.78 15.36
CA ASN A 164 -22.74 -6.68 14.59
C ASN A 164 -21.50 -7.13 13.84
N GLN A 165 -20.52 -7.74 14.49
CA GLN A 165 -19.28 -8.14 13.83
C GLN A 165 -19.50 -9.28 12.81
N ILE A 166 -20.43 -10.20 13.03
CA ILE A 166 -20.86 -11.13 11.98
C ILE A 166 -21.26 -10.39 10.72
N MET A 167 -21.94 -9.26 10.85
CA MET A 167 -22.41 -8.50 9.69
C MET A 167 -21.30 -7.66 9.06
N VAL A 168 -20.42 -7.09 9.86
CA VAL A 168 -19.21 -6.40 9.38
C VAL A 168 -18.38 -7.37 8.54
N VAL A 169 -18.07 -8.58 9.05
CA VAL A 169 -17.30 -9.61 8.33
C VAL A 169 -18.04 -10.08 7.07
N ARG A 170 -19.36 -10.25 7.13
CA ARG A 170 -20.15 -10.61 5.94
C ARG A 170 -20.18 -9.49 4.89
N ASN A 171 -20.13 -8.21 5.30
CA ASN A 171 -20.01 -7.06 4.40
C ASN A 171 -18.59 -6.99 3.80
N GLU A 172 -17.57 -7.21 4.62
CA GLU A 172 -16.20 -7.30 4.13
C GLU A 172 -16.03 -8.43 3.11
N ARG A 173 -16.57 -9.61 3.38
CA ARG A 173 -16.61 -10.72 2.42
C ARG A 173 -17.23 -10.30 1.08
N ARG A 174 -18.35 -9.55 1.11
CA ARG A 174 -18.95 -9.01 -0.11
C ARG A 174 -18.03 -8.02 -0.79
N GLN A 175 -17.41 -7.12 -0.06
CA GLN A 175 -16.53 -6.10 -0.61
C GLN A 175 -15.24 -6.69 -1.18
N SER A 176 -14.62 -7.65 -0.50
CA SER A 176 -13.32 -8.21 -0.87
C SER A 176 -13.41 -9.39 -1.85
N LEU A 177 -14.45 -10.24 -1.75
CA LEU A 177 -14.58 -11.43 -2.59
C LEU A 177 -15.70 -11.32 -3.64
N GLU A 178 -16.89 -10.81 -3.27
CA GLU A 178 -18.05 -10.91 -4.11
C GLU A 178 -18.24 -9.71 -5.04
N ASN A 179 -17.80 -8.51 -4.62
CA ASN A 179 -17.82 -7.28 -5.40
C ASN A 179 -16.54 -7.03 -6.21
N GLN A 180 -15.44 -7.73 -5.89
CA GLN A 180 -14.20 -7.58 -6.62
C GLN A 180 -14.13 -8.54 -7.80
N PRO A 181 -13.80 -8.07 -9.01
CA PRO A 181 -13.48 -8.96 -10.12
C PRO A 181 -12.41 -9.97 -9.70
N TYR A 182 -12.68 -11.26 -9.92
CA TYR A 182 -11.80 -12.38 -9.51
C TYR A 182 -11.61 -12.56 -8.00
N GLY A 183 -12.36 -11.88 -7.13
CA GLY A 183 -12.16 -11.91 -5.67
C GLY A 183 -12.17 -13.32 -5.07
N ARG A 184 -12.93 -14.26 -5.64
CA ARG A 184 -13.03 -15.66 -5.19
C ARG A 184 -11.87 -16.56 -5.63
N ALA A 185 -10.90 -16.05 -6.39
CA ALA A 185 -9.89 -16.86 -7.05
C ALA A 185 -9.04 -17.70 -6.10
N PHE A 186 -8.47 -17.06 -5.07
CA PHE A 186 -7.57 -17.74 -4.14
C PHE A 186 -8.31 -18.70 -3.21
N LYS A 187 -9.56 -18.39 -2.85
CA LYS A 187 -10.43 -19.34 -2.15
C LYS A 187 -10.62 -20.62 -2.96
N LEU A 188 -11.08 -20.52 -4.20
CA LEU A 188 -11.31 -21.66 -5.08
C LEU A 188 -10.01 -22.42 -5.39
N LEU A 189 -8.90 -21.71 -5.49
CA LEU A 189 -7.59 -22.31 -5.69
C LEU A 189 -7.17 -23.14 -4.47
N GLY A 190 -7.33 -22.61 -3.25
CA GLY A 190 -7.04 -23.33 -2.00
C GLY A 190 -7.95 -24.55 -1.81
N GLU A 191 -9.27 -24.40 -2.04
CA GLU A 191 -10.21 -25.52 -1.98
C GLU A 191 -9.88 -26.67 -2.96
N ALA A 192 -9.33 -26.32 -4.13
CA ALA A 192 -8.92 -27.32 -5.12
C ALA A 192 -7.53 -27.91 -4.86
N LEU A 193 -6.61 -27.15 -4.27
CA LEU A 193 -5.26 -27.60 -3.92
C LEU A 193 -5.29 -28.62 -2.77
N TYR A 194 -6.04 -28.32 -1.70
CA TYR A 194 -6.02 -29.14 -0.49
C TYR A 194 -7.19 -30.12 -0.47
N PRO A 195 -6.98 -31.37 0.03
CA PRO A 195 -8.06 -32.34 0.17
C PRO A 195 -9.03 -31.95 1.30
N ALA A 196 -10.23 -32.49 1.25
CA ALA A 196 -11.24 -32.31 2.30
C ALA A 196 -10.70 -32.67 3.68
N GLY A 197 -10.86 -31.76 4.64
CA GLY A 197 -10.37 -31.91 6.01
C GLY A 197 -8.91 -31.48 6.21
N HIS A 198 -8.19 -31.06 5.16
CA HIS A 198 -6.88 -30.43 5.36
C HIS A 198 -7.03 -29.05 5.99
N PRO A 199 -6.21 -28.67 7.00
CA PRO A 199 -6.33 -27.37 7.68
C PRO A 199 -6.34 -26.15 6.77
N TYR A 200 -5.64 -26.19 5.63
CA TYR A 200 -5.56 -25.09 4.65
C TYR A 200 -6.67 -25.08 3.60
N GLN A 201 -7.64 -25.97 3.69
CA GLN A 201 -8.81 -25.94 2.81
C GLN A 201 -9.83 -24.87 3.26
N SER A 202 -9.83 -24.49 4.55
CA SER A 202 -10.78 -23.53 5.09
C SER A 202 -10.61 -22.13 4.50
N ASP A 203 -11.75 -21.47 4.24
CA ASP A 203 -11.83 -20.09 3.81
C ASP A 203 -11.60 -19.16 5.02
N VAL A 204 -10.53 -18.36 5.00
CA VAL A 204 -10.16 -17.50 6.13
C VAL A 204 -11.26 -16.53 6.53
N ILE A 205 -11.97 -15.94 5.55
CA ILE A 205 -13.07 -15.00 5.83
C ILE A 205 -14.38 -15.73 6.16
N GLY A 206 -14.44 -17.04 5.95
CA GLY A 206 -15.61 -17.89 6.23
C GLY A 206 -16.74 -17.78 5.20
N VAL A 207 -17.66 -18.73 5.22
CA VAL A 207 -18.89 -18.68 4.43
C VAL A 207 -20.03 -18.04 5.22
N HIS A 208 -20.99 -17.43 4.52
CA HIS A 208 -22.10 -16.70 5.13
C HIS A 208 -22.92 -17.55 6.12
N GLU A 209 -23.07 -18.83 5.82
CA GLU A 209 -23.83 -19.80 6.62
C GLU A 209 -23.14 -20.11 7.94
N ASP A 210 -21.84 -20.36 7.93
CA ASP A 210 -21.02 -20.65 9.10
C ASP A 210 -20.93 -19.43 10.03
N LEU A 211 -20.72 -18.25 9.45
CA LEU A 211 -20.69 -16.97 10.18
C LEU A 211 -22.06 -16.69 10.84
N ALA A 212 -23.16 -16.92 10.12
CA ALA A 212 -24.51 -16.71 10.67
C ALA A 212 -24.87 -17.72 11.77
N ALA A 213 -24.24 -18.89 11.78
CA ALA A 213 -24.41 -19.92 12.80
C ALA A 213 -23.52 -19.74 14.04
N ALA A 214 -22.68 -18.69 14.06
CA ALA A 214 -21.78 -18.40 15.19
C ALA A 214 -22.58 -18.03 16.43
N THR A 215 -22.24 -18.67 17.57
CA THR A 215 -22.82 -18.35 18.86
C THR A 215 -21.82 -17.63 19.76
N LEU A 216 -22.32 -16.91 20.76
CA LEU A 216 -21.46 -16.24 21.74
C LEU A 216 -20.58 -17.23 22.51
N ASP A 217 -21.11 -18.43 22.77
CA ASP A 217 -20.38 -19.50 23.47
C ASP A 217 -19.25 -20.08 22.59
N ASP A 218 -19.49 -20.26 21.27
CA ASP A 218 -18.45 -20.66 20.32
C ASP A 218 -17.28 -19.65 20.32
N VAL A 219 -17.61 -18.35 20.27
CA VAL A 219 -16.61 -17.27 20.29
C VAL A 219 -15.84 -17.26 21.62
N LYS A 220 -16.52 -17.38 22.76
CA LYS A 220 -15.87 -17.44 24.07
C LYS A 220 -15.03 -18.72 24.26
N GLU A 221 -15.45 -19.86 23.69
CA GLU A 221 -14.65 -21.08 23.68
C GLU A 221 -13.38 -20.91 22.86
N PHE A 222 -13.50 -20.34 21.64
CA PHE A 222 -12.36 -20.07 20.75
C PHE A 222 -11.33 -19.16 21.44
N PHE A 223 -11.79 -18.10 22.12
CA PHE A 223 -10.91 -17.23 22.92
C PHE A 223 -10.15 -18.01 23.99
N ARG A 224 -10.89 -18.69 24.90
CA ARG A 224 -10.29 -19.39 26.03
C ARG A 224 -9.28 -20.44 25.59
N ARG A 225 -9.43 -20.98 24.39
CA ARG A 225 -8.55 -22.01 23.86
C ARG A 225 -7.30 -21.42 23.23
N PHE A 226 -7.41 -20.35 22.45
CA PHE A 226 -6.33 -19.89 21.57
C PHE A 226 -5.73 -18.53 21.94
N TYR A 227 -6.50 -17.64 22.59
CA TYR A 227 -6.05 -16.30 22.99
C TYR A 227 -5.52 -16.32 24.42
N THR A 228 -4.36 -16.88 24.57
CA THR A 228 -3.74 -17.17 25.88
C THR A 228 -2.25 -16.81 25.83
N PRO A 229 -1.64 -16.45 26.99
CA PRO A 229 -0.25 -16.03 27.03
C PRO A 229 0.73 -17.02 26.39
N ASN A 230 0.55 -18.32 26.64
CA ASN A 230 1.42 -19.38 26.10
C ASN A 230 1.23 -19.67 24.60
N ASN A 231 0.27 -18.99 23.95
CA ASN A 231 0.04 -19.02 22.51
C ASN A 231 0.35 -17.67 21.82
N LEU A 232 0.93 -16.72 22.57
CA LEU A 232 1.20 -15.35 22.13
C LEU A 232 2.72 -15.09 22.03
N SER A 233 3.14 -14.53 20.91
CA SER A 233 4.42 -13.85 20.73
C SER A 233 4.17 -12.34 20.72
N LEU A 234 4.74 -11.61 21.69
CA LEU A 234 4.57 -10.17 21.87
C LEU A 234 5.89 -9.47 21.54
N VAL A 235 5.89 -8.63 20.50
CA VAL A 235 7.01 -7.74 20.19
C VAL A 235 6.69 -6.32 20.62
N ILE A 236 7.63 -5.69 21.34
CA ILE A 236 7.65 -4.26 21.63
C ILE A 236 8.85 -3.69 20.88
N ALA A 237 8.62 -2.75 19.95
CA ALA A 237 9.66 -2.15 19.14
C ALA A 237 9.58 -0.62 19.17
N GLY A 238 10.73 0.08 19.20
CA GLY A 238 10.78 1.53 19.16
C GLY A 238 11.55 2.19 20.30
N ASP A 239 11.15 3.41 20.70
CA ASP A 239 11.82 4.22 21.70
C ASP A 239 11.22 3.98 23.10
N PHE A 240 11.84 3.09 23.85
CA PHE A 240 11.46 2.79 25.23
C PHE A 240 12.68 2.36 26.08
N ASP A 241 12.51 2.32 27.39
CA ASP A 241 13.47 1.71 28.32
C ASP A 241 13.15 0.20 28.47
N PRO A 242 14.11 -0.71 28.20
CA PRO A 242 13.85 -2.16 28.28
C PRO A 242 13.48 -2.64 29.69
N ALA A 243 14.06 -2.05 30.73
CA ALA A 243 13.73 -2.46 32.10
C ALA A 243 12.31 -2.05 32.48
N GLU A 244 11.89 -0.85 32.05
CA GLU A 244 10.52 -0.39 32.25
C GLU A 244 9.52 -1.21 31.41
N ALA A 245 9.83 -1.50 30.15
CA ALA A 245 8.98 -2.36 29.32
C ALA A 245 8.77 -3.76 29.95
N LYS A 246 9.85 -4.38 30.48
CA LYS A 246 9.75 -5.66 31.22
C LYS A 246 8.83 -5.54 32.42
N ARG A 247 9.04 -4.52 33.26
CA ARG A 247 8.22 -4.26 34.44
C ARG A 247 6.73 -4.09 34.08
N LEU A 248 6.44 -3.38 32.98
CA LEU A 248 5.06 -3.18 32.52
C LEU A 248 4.44 -4.46 31.98
N VAL A 249 5.20 -5.25 31.21
CA VAL A 249 4.75 -6.55 30.72
C VAL A 249 4.47 -7.51 31.89
N GLU A 250 5.36 -7.60 32.88
CA GLU A 250 5.16 -8.39 34.07
C GLU A 250 3.93 -7.93 34.87
N LYS A 251 3.75 -6.60 35.01
CA LYS A 251 2.64 -5.97 35.73
C LYS A 251 1.29 -6.34 35.10
N TYR A 252 1.16 -6.22 33.79
CA TYR A 252 -0.13 -6.33 33.10
C TYR A 252 -0.41 -7.73 32.55
N PHE A 253 0.60 -8.43 32.03
CA PHE A 253 0.42 -9.75 31.44
C PHE A 253 0.75 -10.91 32.40
N GLY A 254 1.59 -10.67 33.41
CA GLY A 254 2.08 -11.73 34.30
C GLY A 254 0.99 -12.44 35.13
N THR A 255 -0.12 -11.77 35.40
CA THR A 255 -1.27 -12.32 36.15
C THR A 255 -2.27 -13.08 35.28
N ILE A 256 -2.15 -13.00 33.95
CA ILE A 256 -3.06 -13.70 33.05
C ILE A 256 -2.73 -15.20 33.07
N PRO A 257 -3.67 -16.10 33.36
CA PRO A 257 -3.37 -17.53 33.43
C PRO A 257 -2.99 -18.10 32.07
N PRO A 258 -2.09 -19.12 32.02
CA PRO A 258 -1.80 -19.81 30.78
C PRO A 258 -3.03 -20.60 30.30
N GLY A 259 -3.13 -20.75 28.97
CA GLY A 259 -4.14 -21.59 28.36
C GLY A 259 -3.75 -23.06 28.30
N PRO A 260 -4.61 -23.90 27.71
CA PRO A 260 -4.33 -25.33 27.53
C PRO A 260 -3.13 -25.53 26.59
N ALA A 261 -2.48 -26.69 26.70
CA ALA A 261 -1.51 -27.12 25.71
C ALA A 261 -2.22 -27.33 24.35
N LEU A 262 -1.68 -26.70 23.29
CA LEU A 262 -2.26 -26.78 21.96
C LEU A 262 -1.51 -27.79 21.10
N GLU A 263 -2.24 -28.80 20.63
CA GLU A 263 -1.72 -29.68 19.58
C GLU A 263 -1.67 -28.93 18.26
N ARG A 264 -0.49 -28.96 17.59
CA ARG A 264 -0.30 -28.38 16.29
C ARG A 264 -0.53 -29.42 15.20
N PRO A 265 -1.22 -29.09 14.09
CA PRO A 265 -1.31 -29.98 12.95
C PRO A 265 0.09 -30.34 12.45
N ALA A 266 0.33 -31.62 12.13
CA ALA A 266 1.61 -32.06 11.62
C ALA A 266 1.75 -31.71 10.13
N LYS A 267 2.97 -31.40 9.68
CA LYS A 267 3.29 -31.29 8.24
C LYS A 267 2.95 -32.61 7.55
N GLY A 268 2.10 -32.57 6.54
CA GLY A 268 1.70 -33.73 5.76
C GLY A 268 2.09 -33.58 4.30
N LYS A 269 2.36 -34.70 3.63
CA LYS A 269 2.63 -34.71 2.19
C LYS A 269 1.29 -34.57 1.47
N VAL A 270 1.05 -33.42 0.83
CA VAL A 270 -0.15 -33.18 0.02
C VAL A 270 0.18 -33.27 -1.45
N THR A 271 -0.58 -34.03 -2.21
CA THR A 271 -0.42 -34.18 -3.68
C THR A 271 -1.78 -34.12 -4.34
N ILE A 272 -1.88 -33.51 -5.49
CA ILE A 272 -3.12 -33.41 -6.27
C ILE A 272 -3.34 -34.68 -7.09
N GLY A 273 -2.26 -35.37 -7.48
CA GLY A 273 -2.26 -36.61 -8.27
C GLY A 273 -2.56 -36.44 -9.76
N SER A 274 -3.32 -35.43 -10.15
CA SER A 274 -3.60 -35.06 -11.55
C SER A 274 -4.00 -33.60 -11.65
N GLN A 275 -3.88 -33.00 -12.85
CA GLN A 275 -4.35 -31.64 -13.08
C GLN A 275 -5.87 -31.54 -12.80
N LYS A 276 -6.24 -30.54 -11.99
CA LYS A 276 -7.65 -30.17 -11.76
C LYS A 276 -7.96 -28.88 -12.51
N VAL A 277 -9.19 -28.77 -13.06
CA VAL A 277 -9.69 -27.55 -13.71
C VAL A 277 -11.00 -27.15 -13.04
N VAL A 278 -11.11 -25.91 -12.58
CA VAL A 278 -12.31 -25.31 -12.00
C VAL A 278 -12.77 -24.18 -12.93
N GLU A 279 -13.92 -24.35 -13.56
CA GLU A 279 -14.53 -23.29 -14.40
C GLU A 279 -15.45 -22.43 -13.54
N VAL A 280 -15.26 -21.11 -13.59
CA VAL A 280 -15.98 -20.14 -12.77
C VAL A 280 -16.60 -19.08 -13.67
N ARG A 281 -17.91 -18.88 -13.55
CA ARG A 281 -18.57 -17.70 -14.11
C ARG A 281 -18.65 -16.62 -13.02
N ASP A 282 -18.22 -15.39 -13.35
CA ASP A 282 -18.17 -14.29 -12.39
C ASP A 282 -18.25 -12.92 -13.09
N ARG A 283 -18.50 -11.85 -12.34
CA ARG A 283 -18.54 -10.46 -12.84
C ARG A 283 -17.14 -9.93 -13.14
N VAL A 284 -16.50 -10.48 -14.14
CA VAL A 284 -15.14 -10.14 -14.53
C VAL A 284 -15.10 -9.52 -15.93
N PRO A 285 -14.24 -8.49 -16.15
CA PRO A 285 -14.18 -7.82 -17.46
C PRO A 285 -13.42 -8.61 -18.52
N GLN A 286 -12.55 -9.53 -18.13
CA GLN A 286 -11.70 -10.34 -19.01
C GLN A 286 -11.59 -11.77 -18.48
N GLU A 287 -11.31 -12.72 -19.35
CA GLU A 287 -11.01 -14.08 -18.93
C GLU A 287 -9.64 -14.15 -18.26
N ARG A 288 -9.52 -14.93 -17.18
CA ARG A 288 -8.27 -15.12 -16.42
C ARG A 288 -8.17 -16.54 -15.92
N THR A 289 -7.00 -17.13 -16.06
CA THR A 289 -6.66 -18.40 -15.37
C THR A 289 -5.73 -18.13 -14.20
N TYR A 290 -6.07 -18.72 -13.07
CA TYR A 290 -5.18 -18.89 -11.93
C TYR A 290 -4.61 -20.29 -11.95
N PHE A 291 -3.33 -20.40 -11.73
CA PHE A 291 -2.57 -21.66 -11.62
C PHE A 291 -2.11 -21.82 -10.17
N GLY A 292 -2.23 -23.00 -9.63
CA GLY A 292 -1.74 -23.33 -8.29
C GLY A 292 -1.02 -24.66 -8.25
N TRP A 293 0.08 -24.71 -7.49
CA TRP A 293 0.87 -25.90 -7.21
C TRP A 293 1.17 -25.97 -5.72
N HIS A 294 1.32 -27.18 -5.17
CA HIS A 294 1.97 -27.33 -3.88
C HIS A 294 3.45 -26.99 -4.00
N SER A 295 4.01 -26.35 -3.03
CA SER A 295 5.41 -25.93 -2.94
C SER A 295 5.97 -26.18 -1.53
N PRO A 296 7.28 -25.95 -1.28
CA PRO A 296 7.85 -26.12 0.05
C PRO A 296 7.17 -25.25 1.10
N ALA A 297 7.07 -25.79 2.31
CA ALA A 297 6.61 -25.05 3.46
C ALA A 297 7.64 -23.95 3.85
N TYR A 298 7.24 -23.06 4.75
CA TYR A 298 8.04 -21.92 5.20
C TYR A 298 9.40 -22.41 5.75
N PHE A 299 10.47 -21.84 5.23
CA PHE A 299 11.87 -22.15 5.54
C PHE A 299 12.32 -23.58 5.20
N ASP A 300 11.52 -24.39 4.50
CA ASP A 300 11.94 -25.71 4.01
C ASP A 300 12.83 -25.58 2.75
N ASP A 301 13.60 -26.64 2.44
CA ASP A 301 14.46 -26.72 1.26
C ASP A 301 13.66 -26.52 -0.03
N GLY A 302 14.11 -25.61 -0.87
CA GLY A 302 13.46 -25.24 -2.13
C GLY A 302 12.52 -24.03 -2.01
N GLU A 303 12.19 -23.53 -0.80
CA GLU A 303 11.30 -22.38 -0.66
C GLU A 303 11.96 -21.08 -1.16
N ALA A 304 13.26 -20.89 -0.89
CA ALA A 304 14.01 -19.75 -1.42
C ALA A 304 14.11 -19.79 -2.95
N GLU A 305 14.33 -20.97 -3.54
CA GLU A 305 14.30 -21.18 -4.99
C GLU A 305 12.96 -20.79 -5.59
N MET A 306 11.85 -21.20 -4.97
CA MET A 306 10.50 -20.87 -5.46
C MET A 306 10.17 -19.39 -5.34
N ASN A 307 10.63 -18.72 -4.29
CA ASN A 307 10.55 -17.26 -4.17
C ASN A 307 11.25 -16.54 -5.34
N LEU A 308 12.48 -16.97 -5.65
CA LEU A 308 13.24 -16.40 -6.76
C LEU A 308 12.65 -16.78 -8.13
N ALA A 309 12.11 -17.99 -8.27
CA ALA A 309 11.44 -18.45 -9.49
C ALA A 309 10.21 -17.58 -9.82
N ALA A 310 9.41 -17.19 -8.83
CA ALA A 310 8.29 -16.27 -9.03
C ALA A 310 8.76 -14.93 -9.63
N SER A 311 9.86 -14.39 -9.12
CA SER A 311 10.46 -13.15 -9.63
C SER A 311 10.98 -13.31 -11.07
N ILE A 312 11.70 -14.38 -11.37
CA ILE A 312 12.22 -14.68 -12.72
C ILE A 312 11.08 -14.83 -13.73
N LEU A 313 9.97 -15.45 -13.32
CA LEU A 313 8.82 -15.67 -14.19
C LEU A 313 8.03 -14.41 -14.49
N THR A 314 7.81 -13.54 -13.51
CA THR A 314 6.78 -12.49 -13.66
C THR A 314 7.17 -11.07 -13.26
N THR A 315 8.33 -10.84 -12.64
CA THR A 315 8.65 -9.52 -12.08
C THR A 315 9.52 -8.66 -13.01
N GLY A 316 8.95 -7.61 -13.54
CA GLY A 316 9.59 -6.69 -14.49
C GLY A 316 9.40 -7.13 -15.95
N LEU A 317 9.62 -6.20 -16.87
CA LEU A 317 9.37 -6.40 -18.30
C LEU A 317 10.30 -7.48 -18.90
N SER A 318 11.52 -7.63 -18.36
CA SER A 318 12.51 -8.62 -18.76
C SER A 318 12.26 -10.02 -18.22
N SER A 319 11.30 -10.20 -17.30
CA SER A 319 10.92 -11.53 -16.79
C SER A 319 10.26 -12.38 -17.87
N ARG A 320 10.42 -13.69 -17.75
CA ARG A 320 10.08 -14.62 -18.85
C ARG A 320 8.65 -14.52 -19.34
N LEU A 321 7.66 -14.56 -18.43
CA LEU A 321 6.24 -14.52 -18.79
C LEU A 321 5.77 -13.11 -19.17
N GLN A 322 6.25 -12.05 -18.49
CA GLN A 322 5.94 -10.68 -18.89
C GLN A 322 6.46 -10.42 -20.31
N ARG A 323 7.70 -10.82 -20.57
CA ARG A 323 8.30 -10.66 -21.88
C ARG A 323 7.55 -11.49 -22.95
N ALA A 324 7.36 -12.78 -22.72
CA ALA A 324 6.77 -13.67 -23.73
C ALA A 324 5.28 -13.39 -23.97
N LEU A 325 4.47 -13.25 -22.92
CA LEU A 325 3.01 -13.21 -23.04
C LEU A 325 2.45 -11.80 -23.17
N VAL A 326 3.04 -10.82 -22.43
CA VAL A 326 2.50 -9.45 -22.41
C VAL A 326 3.18 -8.58 -23.46
N TYR A 327 4.50 -8.69 -23.58
CA TYR A 327 5.30 -7.82 -24.44
C TYR A 327 5.42 -8.35 -25.89
N GLU A 328 5.91 -9.58 -26.09
CA GLU A 328 6.19 -10.12 -27.45
C GLU A 328 4.93 -10.68 -28.12
N LYS A 329 4.31 -11.72 -27.53
CA LYS A 329 3.15 -12.42 -28.13
C LYS A 329 1.82 -11.67 -27.94
N GLN A 330 1.74 -10.74 -26.99
CA GLN A 330 0.55 -9.97 -26.65
C GLN A 330 -0.70 -10.81 -26.37
N LEU A 331 -0.54 -11.98 -25.80
CA LEU A 331 -1.62 -12.91 -25.43
C LEU A 331 -2.31 -12.51 -24.13
N ALA A 332 -1.57 -11.92 -23.18
CA ALA A 332 -2.07 -11.51 -21.88
C ALA A 332 -1.94 -9.99 -21.68
N SER A 333 -2.85 -9.41 -20.90
CA SER A 333 -2.76 -8.03 -20.41
C SER A 333 -1.92 -7.92 -19.13
N ASN A 334 -1.88 -9.01 -18.33
CA ASN A 334 -1.12 -9.07 -17.09
C ASN A 334 -0.80 -10.52 -16.75
N VAL A 335 0.39 -10.74 -16.18
CA VAL A 335 0.80 -12.00 -15.54
C VAL A 335 1.47 -11.67 -14.21
N ALA A 336 1.26 -12.51 -13.19
CA ALA A 336 1.94 -12.40 -11.91
C ALA A 336 2.05 -13.76 -11.24
N ALA A 337 3.05 -13.93 -10.36
CA ALA A 337 3.26 -15.14 -9.56
C ALA A 337 3.82 -14.79 -8.19
N PHE A 338 3.56 -15.65 -7.22
CA PHE A 338 4.17 -15.58 -5.89
C PHE A 338 4.32 -16.98 -5.29
N GLN A 339 5.29 -17.12 -4.41
CA GLN A 339 5.46 -18.25 -3.50
C GLN A 339 4.88 -17.86 -2.15
N SER A 340 4.08 -18.73 -1.54
CA SER A 340 3.59 -18.60 -0.16
C SER A 340 4.05 -19.81 0.64
N GLY A 341 5.10 -19.63 1.41
CA GLY A 341 5.54 -20.59 2.41
C GLY A 341 4.70 -20.46 3.67
N GLN A 342 4.01 -21.53 4.06
CA GLN A 342 3.22 -21.59 5.30
C GLN A 342 3.74 -22.76 6.15
N PRO A 343 3.51 -22.77 7.50
CA PRO A 343 4.08 -23.78 8.38
C PRO A 343 3.82 -25.23 8.01
N LEU A 344 2.63 -25.59 7.53
CA LEU A 344 2.28 -26.98 7.21
C LEU A 344 2.60 -27.37 5.77
N ALA A 345 2.41 -26.47 4.83
CA ALA A 345 2.64 -26.67 3.39
C ALA A 345 2.71 -25.33 2.68
N GLY A 346 3.56 -25.21 1.67
CA GLY A 346 3.58 -24.04 0.79
C GLY A 346 2.71 -24.25 -0.43
N TRP A 347 2.39 -23.16 -1.11
CA TRP A 347 1.78 -23.15 -2.43
C TRP A 347 2.37 -22.05 -3.30
N PHE A 348 2.53 -22.40 -4.58
CA PHE A 348 2.95 -21.45 -5.60
C PHE A 348 1.73 -21.09 -6.43
N ALA A 349 1.44 -19.79 -6.55
CA ALA A 349 0.32 -19.28 -7.32
C ALA A 349 0.80 -18.38 -8.45
N MET A 350 0.07 -18.45 -9.55
CA MET A 350 0.26 -17.58 -10.71
C MET A 350 -1.10 -17.25 -11.33
N TRP A 351 -1.21 -16.09 -11.99
CA TRP A 351 -2.34 -15.83 -12.86
C TRP A 351 -1.92 -15.15 -14.15
N ALA A 352 -2.72 -15.37 -15.18
CA ALA A 352 -2.60 -14.69 -16.47
C ALA A 352 -3.97 -14.25 -16.95
N THR A 353 -4.11 -12.97 -17.30
CA THR A 353 -5.33 -12.35 -17.80
C THR A 353 -5.26 -12.29 -19.32
N ALA A 354 -6.13 -12.99 -20.02
CA ALA A 354 -6.19 -12.97 -21.48
C ALA A 354 -6.55 -11.57 -22.00
N ARG A 355 -5.94 -11.13 -23.10
CA ARG A 355 -6.40 -9.93 -23.80
C ARG A 355 -7.76 -10.16 -24.47
N PRO A 356 -8.58 -9.12 -24.70
CA PRO A 356 -9.82 -9.26 -25.43
C PRO A 356 -9.63 -9.96 -26.78
N GLY A 357 -10.41 -11.03 -27.02
CA GLY A 357 -10.33 -11.82 -28.24
C GLY A 357 -9.26 -12.92 -28.26
N VAL A 358 -8.43 -13.04 -27.26
CA VAL A 358 -7.47 -14.13 -27.09
C VAL A 358 -8.12 -15.27 -26.32
N LYS A 359 -7.96 -16.52 -26.79
CA LYS A 359 -8.45 -17.69 -26.08
C LYS A 359 -7.62 -17.96 -24.82
N LEU A 360 -8.30 -18.28 -23.73
CA LEU A 360 -7.64 -18.55 -22.45
C LEU A 360 -6.68 -19.74 -22.55
N GLU A 361 -7.02 -20.74 -23.34
CA GLU A 361 -6.22 -21.95 -23.60
C GLU A 361 -4.86 -21.62 -24.29
N ASP A 362 -4.83 -20.61 -25.16
CA ASP A 362 -3.57 -20.16 -25.80
C ASP A 362 -2.65 -19.50 -24.79
N VAL A 363 -3.21 -18.73 -23.83
CA VAL A 363 -2.47 -18.13 -22.71
C VAL A 363 -1.92 -19.24 -21.81
N GLU A 364 -2.74 -20.24 -21.44
CA GLU A 364 -2.34 -21.36 -20.59
C GLU A 364 -1.23 -22.21 -21.23
N LYS A 365 -1.33 -22.43 -22.53
CA LYS A 365 -0.28 -23.13 -23.29
C LYS A 365 1.05 -22.36 -23.23
N ALA A 366 1.01 -21.06 -23.51
CA ALA A 366 2.22 -20.22 -23.49
C ALA A 366 2.86 -20.15 -22.09
N VAL A 367 2.06 -20.05 -21.03
CA VAL A 367 2.53 -20.16 -19.63
C VAL A 367 3.23 -21.47 -19.39
N THR A 368 2.59 -22.58 -19.81
CA THR A 368 3.12 -23.94 -19.62
C THR A 368 4.46 -24.13 -20.34
N GLU A 369 4.59 -23.62 -21.57
CA GLU A 369 5.82 -23.67 -22.36
C GLU A 369 6.98 -22.91 -21.71
N GLU A 370 6.72 -21.74 -21.12
CA GLU A 370 7.76 -20.96 -20.42
C GLU A 370 8.22 -21.62 -19.13
N ILE A 371 7.28 -22.17 -18.34
CA ILE A 371 7.64 -22.94 -17.14
C ILE A 371 8.46 -24.19 -17.53
N ALA A 372 8.07 -24.90 -18.57
CA ALA A 372 8.81 -26.06 -19.05
C ALA A 372 10.23 -25.71 -19.53
N ARG A 373 10.41 -24.55 -20.16
CA ARG A 373 11.75 -24.03 -20.51
C ARG A 373 12.59 -23.71 -19.27
N LEU A 374 12.01 -23.09 -18.27
CA LEU A 374 12.70 -22.81 -17.01
C LEU A 374 13.08 -24.10 -16.26
N ALA A 375 12.20 -25.11 -16.26
CA ALA A 375 12.44 -26.40 -15.66
C ALA A 375 13.55 -27.20 -16.41
N LYS A 376 13.62 -27.09 -17.75
CA LYS A 376 14.58 -27.77 -18.57
C LYS A 376 15.96 -27.10 -18.55
N ASP A 377 16.00 -25.81 -18.88
CA ASP A 377 17.20 -25.07 -19.20
C ASP A 377 17.78 -24.32 -17.98
N GLY A 378 16.99 -24.15 -16.92
CA GLY A 378 17.29 -23.30 -15.77
C GLY A 378 17.20 -21.81 -16.08
N PRO A 379 17.42 -20.94 -15.06
CA PRO A 379 17.64 -19.54 -15.27
C PRO A 379 19.05 -19.27 -15.78
N THR A 380 19.25 -18.18 -16.50
CA THR A 380 20.60 -17.64 -16.73
C THR A 380 21.14 -17.01 -15.43
N GLU A 381 22.49 -16.91 -15.34
CA GLU A 381 23.12 -16.21 -14.19
C GLU A 381 22.63 -14.77 -14.03
N ALA A 382 22.35 -14.07 -15.13
CA ALA A 382 21.81 -12.72 -15.10
C ALA A 382 20.38 -12.68 -14.53
N GLU A 383 19.50 -13.62 -14.90
CA GLU A 383 18.15 -13.73 -14.34
C GLU A 383 18.19 -14.02 -12.83
N LEU A 384 19.03 -14.96 -12.42
CA LEU A 384 19.20 -15.32 -11.01
C LEU A 384 19.78 -14.16 -10.19
N THR A 385 20.80 -13.49 -10.72
CA THR A 385 21.39 -12.31 -10.05
C THR A 385 20.37 -11.20 -9.87
N ARG A 386 19.57 -10.87 -10.89
CA ARG A 386 18.48 -9.89 -10.77
C ARG A 386 17.45 -10.28 -9.72
N ALA A 387 17.04 -11.53 -9.69
CA ALA A 387 16.07 -12.02 -8.72
C ALA A 387 16.61 -11.93 -7.27
N LYS A 388 17.86 -12.33 -7.04
CA LYS A 388 18.54 -12.22 -5.73
C LYS A 388 18.67 -10.75 -5.28
N ASN A 389 19.16 -9.88 -6.14
CA ASN A 389 19.33 -8.46 -5.83
C ASN A 389 18.00 -7.79 -5.49
N ARG A 390 16.92 -8.13 -6.24
CA ARG A 390 15.56 -7.63 -5.97
C ARG A 390 15.03 -8.14 -4.64
N TRP A 391 15.19 -9.41 -4.34
CA TRP A 391 14.78 -9.99 -3.07
C TRP A 391 15.54 -9.34 -1.89
N GLU A 392 16.87 -9.18 -2.00
CA GLU A 392 17.69 -8.52 -0.99
C GLU A 392 17.28 -7.06 -0.78
N TYR A 393 17.02 -6.32 -1.87
CA TYR A 393 16.49 -4.96 -1.79
C TYR A 393 15.15 -4.92 -1.03
N GLN A 394 14.20 -5.79 -1.37
CA GLN A 394 12.90 -5.86 -0.69
C GLN A 394 13.04 -6.22 0.79
N PHE A 395 13.94 -7.14 1.10
CA PHE A 395 14.25 -7.54 2.46
C PHE A 395 14.79 -6.36 3.28
N VAL A 396 15.80 -5.64 2.78
CA VAL A 396 16.37 -4.45 3.43
C VAL A 396 15.34 -3.32 3.55
N SER A 397 14.52 -3.11 2.52
CA SER A 397 13.46 -2.10 2.55
C SER A 397 12.38 -2.39 3.59
N GLY A 398 12.05 -3.66 3.85
CA GLY A 398 11.15 -4.04 4.94
C GLY A 398 11.69 -3.66 6.33
N LEU A 399 13.01 -3.57 6.50
CA LEU A 399 13.63 -3.14 7.78
C LEU A 399 13.60 -1.61 8.01
N GLU A 400 13.02 -0.83 7.10
CA GLU A 400 12.81 0.60 7.25
C GLU A 400 11.84 0.91 8.39
N SER A 401 10.73 0.16 8.44
CA SER A 401 9.67 0.30 9.45
C SER A 401 9.94 -0.52 10.71
N ILE A 402 9.66 0.06 11.88
CA ILE A 402 9.64 -0.69 13.14
C ILE A 402 8.42 -1.58 13.25
N GLY A 403 7.29 -1.15 12.66
CA GLY A 403 5.99 -1.80 12.73
C GLY A 403 5.36 -2.03 11.36
N GLY A 404 4.07 -2.30 11.36
CA GLY A 404 3.30 -2.62 10.16
C GLY A 404 3.62 -4.01 9.58
N PHE A 405 3.02 -4.31 8.41
CA PHE A 405 3.22 -5.61 7.75
C PHE A 405 4.62 -5.70 7.12
N GLY A 406 5.34 -6.75 7.49
CA GLY A 406 6.70 -7.03 7.01
C GLY A 406 7.78 -6.13 7.60
N GLY A 407 7.47 -5.24 8.55
CA GLY A 407 8.42 -4.45 9.31
C GLY A 407 9.22 -5.30 10.31
N LYS A 408 10.15 -4.65 11.06
CA LYS A 408 11.03 -5.36 12.00
C LYS A 408 10.27 -6.18 13.04
N SER A 409 9.24 -5.60 13.67
CA SER A 409 8.43 -6.29 14.69
C SER A 409 7.65 -7.48 14.12
N ASP A 410 7.14 -7.34 12.92
CA ASP A 410 6.38 -8.39 12.24
C ASP A 410 7.28 -9.58 11.89
N ARG A 411 8.47 -9.33 11.35
CA ARG A 411 9.46 -10.38 11.07
C ARG A 411 10.01 -11.06 12.33
N LEU A 412 10.23 -10.29 13.42
CA LEU A 412 10.62 -10.86 14.71
C LEU A 412 9.56 -11.85 15.21
N ASN A 413 8.28 -11.46 15.12
CA ASN A 413 7.17 -12.34 15.47
C ASN A 413 7.04 -13.54 14.54
N GLU A 414 7.18 -13.35 13.23
CA GLU A 414 7.08 -14.42 12.22
C GLU A 414 8.13 -15.50 12.45
N TYR A 415 9.39 -15.10 12.59
CA TYR A 415 10.47 -16.05 12.88
C TYR A 415 10.32 -16.69 14.26
N ASN A 416 9.91 -15.92 15.27
CA ASN A 416 9.68 -16.47 16.60
C ASN A 416 8.53 -17.50 16.62
N THR A 417 7.39 -17.13 16.02
CA THR A 417 6.17 -17.96 16.04
C THR A 417 6.33 -19.23 15.24
N PHE A 418 6.93 -19.15 14.04
CA PHE A 418 7.00 -20.28 13.14
C PHE A 418 8.31 -21.08 13.23
N LEU A 419 9.42 -20.44 13.64
CA LEU A 419 10.75 -21.06 13.68
C LEU A 419 11.33 -21.15 15.11
N GLY A 420 10.66 -20.56 16.10
CA GLY A 420 11.09 -20.56 17.52
C GLY A 420 12.23 -19.57 17.85
N ASP A 421 12.80 -18.89 16.84
CA ASP A 421 13.96 -18.02 16.98
C ASP A 421 13.77 -16.70 16.19
N PRO A 422 13.54 -15.56 16.86
CA PRO A 422 13.33 -14.27 16.20
C PRO A 422 14.57 -13.75 15.44
N GLY A 423 15.75 -14.33 15.65
CA GLY A 423 17.03 -13.91 15.04
C GLY A 423 17.33 -14.47 13.65
N LYS A 424 16.36 -15.04 12.93
CA LYS A 424 16.60 -15.73 11.63
C LYS A 424 16.92 -14.80 10.44
N PHE A 425 17.11 -13.50 10.63
CA PHE A 425 17.39 -12.53 9.56
C PHE A 425 18.58 -12.92 8.68
N ASP A 426 19.73 -13.21 9.28
CA ASP A 426 20.94 -13.59 8.53
C ASP A 426 20.77 -14.95 7.83
N ALA A 427 20.09 -15.91 8.47
CA ALA A 427 19.80 -17.22 7.89
C ALA A 427 18.88 -17.11 6.67
N ASP A 428 17.87 -16.23 6.73
CA ASP A 428 16.94 -15.98 5.61
C ASP A 428 17.67 -15.37 4.41
N VAL A 429 18.52 -14.38 4.65
CA VAL A 429 19.37 -13.80 3.59
C VAL A 429 20.37 -14.85 3.03
N ALA A 430 20.99 -15.63 3.89
CA ALA A 430 21.98 -16.62 3.47
C ALA A 430 21.37 -17.70 2.56
N ARG A 431 20.17 -18.22 2.88
CA ARG A 431 19.51 -19.24 2.07
C ARG A 431 19.13 -18.72 0.67
N HIS A 432 18.67 -17.47 0.54
CA HIS A 432 18.37 -16.85 -0.77
C HIS A 432 19.63 -16.57 -1.58
N ARG A 433 20.71 -16.10 -0.93
CA ARG A 433 22.02 -15.92 -1.58
C ARG A 433 22.64 -17.23 -2.05
N ALA A 434 22.40 -18.33 -1.32
CA ALA A 434 22.94 -19.66 -1.65
C ALA A 434 22.28 -20.33 -2.86
N VAL A 435 21.08 -19.89 -3.29
CA VAL A 435 20.41 -20.45 -4.47
C VAL A 435 21.32 -20.39 -5.69
N THR A 436 21.40 -21.46 -6.46
CA THR A 436 22.14 -21.57 -7.72
C THR A 436 21.19 -21.74 -8.90
N THR A 437 21.68 -21.56 -10.12
CA THR A 437 20.90 -21.83 -11.33
C THR A 437 20.41 -23.27 -11.36
N GLU A 438 21.24 -24.22 -10.91
CA GLU A 438 20.91 -25.64 -10.85
C GLU A 438 19.89 -25.97 -9.75
N SER A 439 20.05 -25.41 -8.54
CA SER A 439 19.08 -25.64 -7.45
C SER A 439 17.69 -25.05 -7.79
N LEU A 440 17.65 -23.88 -8.43
CA LEU A 440 16.39 -23.26 -8.87
C LEU A 440 15.75 -24.06 -10.01
N ARG A 441 16.54 -24.51 -11.00
CA ARG A 441 16.07 -25.40 -12.08
C ARG A 441 15.44 -26.67 -11.51
N ALA A 442 16.12 -27.32 -10.58
CA ALA A 442 15.65 -28.56 -9.95
C ALA A 442 14.35 -28.31 -9.12
N ALA A 443 14.23 -27.18 -8.42
CA ALA A 443 13.02 -26.83 -7.70
C ALA A 443 11.84 -26.58 -8.66
N VAL A 444 12.04 -25.83 -9.74
CA VAL A 444 10.98 -25.58 -10.74
C VAL A 444 10.53 -26.89 -11.39
N ASP A 445 11.44 -27.75 -11.79
CA ASP A 445 11.14 -29.09 -12.37
C ASP A 445 10.33 -29.97 -11.39
N ARG A 446 10.69 -29.91 -10.11
CA ARG A 446 10.03 -30.69 -9.05
C ARG A 446 8.62 -30.18 -8.74
N TYR A 447 8.42 -28.87 -8.64
CA TYR A 447 7.20 -28.29 -8.08
C TYR A 447 6.24 -27.73 -9.14
N LEU A 448 6.71 -27.13 -10.23
CA LEU A 448 5.84 -26.49 -11.23
C LEU A 448 5.49 -27.39 -12.42
N ASN A 449 5.30 -28.67 -12.18
CA ASN A 449 4.96 -29.63 -13.24
C ASN A 449 3.47 -29.54 -13.63
N THR A 450 3.14 -30.07 -14.80
CA THR A 450 1.78 -30.01 -15.37
C THR A 450 0.83 -31.06 -14.83
N THR A 451 1.33 -32.10 -14.15
CA THR A 451 0.49 -33.19 -13.64
C THR A 451 -0.12 -32.87 -12.27
N ASN A 452 0.56 -32.07 -11.44
CA ASN A 452 0.17 -31.75 -10.07
C ASN A 452 -0.19 -30.26 -9.93
N ARG A 453 -1.14 -29.77 -10.74
CA ARG A 453 -1.57 -28.37 -10.69
C ARG A 453 -3.08 -28.20 -10.69
N VAL A 454 -3.54 -27.04 -10.19
CA VAL A 454 -4.92 -26.59 -10.29
C VAL A 454 -4.98 -25.41 -11.25
N LEU A 455 -5.98 -25.40 -12.12
CA LEU A 455 -6.36 -24.26 -12.95
C LEU A 455 -7.74 -23.78 -12.50
N VAL A 456 -7.87 -22.50 -12.15
CA VAL A 456 -9.17 -21.87 -11.90
C VAL A 456 -9.41 -20.82 -12.97
N ARG A 457 -10.40 -21.05 -13.83
CA ARG A 457 -10.72 -20.23 -15.00
C ARG A 457 -11.93 -19.36 -14.72
N PHE A 458 -11.76 -18.05 -14.81
CA PHE A 458 -12.84 -17.08 -14.64
C PHE A 458 -13.39 -16.59 -15.96
N ARG A 459 -14.75 -16.63 -16.07
CA ARG A 459 -15.54 -16.14 -17.20
C ARG A 459 -16.73 -15.27 -16.70
N PRO A 460 -17.22 -14.23 -17.43
CA PRO A 460 -18.17 -13.21 -16.92
C PRO A 460 -19.60 -13.63 -16.49
N GLU A 461 -20.13 -13.17 -15.29
CA GLU A 461 -21.55 -13.26 -14.78
C GLU A 461 -21.90 -12.34 -13.57
N ARG A 462 -23.12 -12.40 -12.88
CA ARG A 462 -23.67 -11.42 -11.90
C ARG A 462 -24.31 -11.92 -10.57
N SER A 463 -24.19 -11.20 -9.35
CA SER A 463 -24.93 -10.77 -8.08
C SER A 463 -25.11 -11.60 -6.76
N SER A 464 -25.38 -11.25 -5.52
CA SER A 464 -25.53 -10.43 -4.28
C SER A 464 -26.05 -11.12 -2.95
N ARG A 465 -25.95 -10.75 -1.64
CA ARG A 465 -26.43 -9.90 -0.53
C ARG A 465 -26.41 -10.39 0.97
N ALA A 466 -26.73 -9.58 2.10
CA ALA A 466 -26.25 -9.19 3.41
C ALA A 466 -27.04 -9.25 4.76
N MET A 467 -26.43 -8.94 6.04
CA MET A 467 -26.77 -8.11 7.28
C MET A 467 -26.56 -8.63 8.75
N ASP A 468 -26.45 -8.06 9.91
CA ASP A 468 -26.51 -6.98 10.98
C ASP A 468 -26.23 -7.39 12.49
N ILE A 469 -25.92 -6.67 13.60
CA ILE A 469 -25.87 -5.53 14.55
C ILE A 469 -25.26 -5.67 16.00
N ALA A 470 -24.82 -4.66 16.75
CA ALA A 470 -24.52 -3.75 17.90
C ALA A 470 -24.18 -4.10 19.39
N VAL A 471 -23.61 -3.11 20.26
CA VAL A 471 -23.06 -3.26 21.64
C VAL A 471 -22.81 -1.98 22.46
N ASP A 472 -22.37 -2.07 23.80
CA ASP A 472 -21.96 -1.01 24.74
C ASP A 472 -20.86 -1.36 25.78
N ARG A 473 -20.12 -0.36 26.43
CA ARG A 473 -19.15 -0.48 27.54
C ARG A 473 -18.67 0.83 28.20
N SER A 474 -17.98 0.80 29.45
CA SER A 474 -17.68 1.98 30.29
C SER A 474 -16.37 1.99 31.12
N GLN A 475 -15.36 2.78 30.81
CA GLN A 475 -14.24 3.46 31.53
C GLN A 475 -12.75 3.09 31.29
N VAL A 476 -11.87 4.09 31.30
CA VAL A 476 -10.53 4.16 30.66
C VAL A 476 -9.43 4.72 31.57
N PRO A 477 -8.14 4.32 31.44
CA PRO A 477 -6.99 4.92 32.15
C PRO A 477 -6.45 6.23 31.53
N PRO A 478 -5.66 7.03 32.28
CA PRO A 478 -5.09 8.29 31.82
C PRO A 478 -3.92 8.11 30.83
N LEU A 479 -3.71 9.09 29.95
CA LEU A 479 -2.66 9.10 28.94
C LEU A 479 -1.31 9.60 29.51
N GLY A 480 -0.18 9.10 28.93
CA GLY A 480 1.17 9.53 29.26
C GLY A 480 1.60 10.86 28.60
N GLU A 481 2.79 11.35 28.94
CA GLU A 481 3.34 12.60 28.38
C GLU A 481 3.92 12.41 26.97
N ASP A 482 3.70 13.40 26.10
CA ASP A 482 4.21 13.40 24.73
C ASP A 482 5.67 13.84 24.66
N ARG A 483 6.51 13.10 23.90
CA ARG A 483 7.88 13.54 23.57
C ARG A 483 7.87 14.43 22.33
N PRO A 484 8.59 15.58 22.32
CA PRO A 484 8.62 16.45 21.15
C PRO A 484 9.30 15.75 19.97
N PHE A 485 8.69 15.83 18.80
CA PHE A 485 9.24 15.36 17.52
C PHE A 485 9.54 16.55 16.62
N LYS A 486 10.74 16.59 16.03
CA LYS A 486 11.11 17.53 14.98
C LYS A 486 11.24 16.77 13.66
N ALA A 487 10.47 17.17 12.64
CA ALA A 487 10.61 16.64 11.29
C ALA A 487 12.03 16.88 10.75
N PRO A 488 12.55 15.97 9.89
CA PRO A 488 13.91 16.08 9.37
C PRO A 488 14.12 17.38 8.59
N ASP A 489 15.35 17.89 8.66
CA ASP A 489 15.75 19.08 7.91
C ASP A 489 15.90 18.73 6.42
N VAL A 490 15.28 19.52 5.55
CA VAL A 490 15.39 19.37 4.08
C VAL A 490 16.48 20.33 3.59
N LYS A 491 17.61 19.77 3.19
CA LYS A 491 18.71 20.54 2.58
C LYS A 491 18.42 20.81 1.13
N THR A 492 18.77 21.98 0.63
CA THR A 492 18.41 22.42 -0.73
C THR A 492 19.62 22.94 -1.49
N ALA A 493 19.64 22.72 -2.80
CA ALA A 493 20.57 23.31 -3.74
C ALA A 493 19.87 23.53 -5.09
N LYS A 494 20.56 24.19 -6.02
CA LYS A 494 20.09 24.41 -7.38
C LYS A 494 21.24 24.23 -8.36
N LEU A 495 21.01 23.50 -9.45
CA LEU A 495 21.97 23.34 -10.53
C LEU A 495 21.95 24.57 -11.44
N GLU A 496 23.01 24.74 -12.22
CA GLU A 496 23.20 25.87 -13.16
C GLU A 496 22.11 25.91 -14.23
N ASN A 497 21.53 24.76 -14.62
CA ASN A 497 20.41 24.65 -15.57
C ASN A 497 19.04 24.97 -14.96
N GLY A 498 19.00 25.30 -13.68
CA GLY A 498 17.78 25.69 -12.98
C GLY A 498 17.05 24.56 -12.23
N MET A 499 17.51 23.29 -12.32
CA MET A 499 16.91 22.17 -11.59
C MET A 499 17.16 22.31 -10.09
N GLU A 500 16.12 22.11 -9.29
CA GLU A 500 16.20 22.18 -7.83
C GLU A 500 16.54 20.80 -7.25
N ILE A 501 17.39 20.79 -6.23
CA ILE A 501 17.82 19.58 -5.53
C ILE A 501 17.36 19.69 -4.08
N TYR A 502 16.72 18.64 -3.58
CA TYR A 502 16.28 18.51 -2.20
C TYR A 502 16.87 17.23 -1.62
N VAL A 503 17.42 17.29 -0.40
CA VAL A 503 18.05 16.15 0.25
C VAL A 503 17.60 16.05 1.71
N VAL A 504 17.10 14.88 2.08
CA VAL A 504 16.88 14.48 3.47
C VAL A 504 17.89 13.36 3.79
N GLU A 505 18.93 13.71 4.55
CA GLU A 505 20.00 12.77 4.90
C GLU A 505 19.51 11.80 5.99
N LYS A 506 19.44 10.51 5.68
CA LYS A 506 19.03 9.41 6.57
C LYS A 506 19.96 8.19 6.37
N PRO A 507 21.14 8.18 6.99
CA PRO A 507 22.17 7.15 6.77
C PRO A 507 21.93 5.84 7.54
N GLU A 508 20.76 5.66 8.16
CA GLU A 508 20.47 4.51 9.01
C GLU A 508 20.36 3.20 8.24
N LEU A 509 19.95 3.27 6.97
CA LEU A 509 19.91 2.14 6.04
C LEU A 509 20.76 2.46 4.82
N PRO A 510 21.46 1.46 4.25
CA PRO A 510 22.29 1.64 3.06
C PRO A 510 21.43 1.73 1.78
N LYS A 511 20.48 2.66 1.75
CA LYS A 511 19.58 2.87 0.60
C LYS A 511 19.32 4.35 0.35
N VAL A 512 18.95 4.67 -0.88
CA VAL A 512 18.57 6.02 -1.34
C VAL A 512 17.28 5.94 -2.14
N SER A 513 16.29 6.72 -1.75
CA SER A 513 15.11 7.03 -2.55
C SER A 513 15.39 8.26 -3.41
N MET A 514 15.10 8.17 -4.70
CA MET A 514 15.26 9.27 -5.67
C MET A 514 13.93 9.53 -6.36
N LEU A 515 13.46 10.76 -6.34
CA LEU A 515 12.23 11.20 -6.98
C LEU A 515 12.49 12.43 -7.83
N MET A 516 12.39 12.28 -9.16
CA MET A 516 12.36 13.38 -10.12
C MET A 516 10.91 13.83 -10.29
N ALA A 517 10.55 14.99 -9.77
CA ALA A 517 9.25 15.62 -9.93
C ALA A 517 9.35 16.76 -10.95
N THR A 518 8.37 16.88 -11.83
CA THR A 518 8.28 17.94 -12.84
C THR A 518 6.87 18.52 -12.88
N ARG A 519 6.73 19.85 -13.02
CA ARG A 519 5.44 20.54 -13.16
C ARG A 519 4.80 20.28 -14.54
N ALA A 520 4.51 19.00 -14.79
CA ALA A 520 4.01 18.45 -16.05
C ALA A 520 2.80 17.51 -15.80
N GLY A 521 1.87 17.94 -14.96
CA GLY A 521 0.66 17.18 -14.64
C GLY A 521 -0.45 17.32 -15.67
N SER A 522 -1.58 16.64 -15.42
CA SER A 522 -2.73 16.60 -16.36
C SER A 522 -3.39 17.96 -16.60
N VAL A 523 -3.14 18.98 -15.76
CA VAL A 523 -3.54 20.38 -16.06
C VAL A 523 -2.94 20.88 -17.37
N SER A 524 -1.85 20.27 -17.83
CA SER A 524 -1.16 20.59 -19.07
C SER A 524 -1.67 19.79 -20.28
N ASP A 525 -2.58 18.85 -20.09
CA ASP A 525 -3.13 18.05 -21.18
C ASP A 525 -3.89 18.95 -22.17
N PRO A 526 -3.68 18.79 -23.48
CA PRO A 526 -4.51 19.46 -24.47
C PRO A 526 -5.97 19.02 -24.36
N ALA A 527 -6.91 19.93 -24.61
CA ALA A 527 -8.33 19.60 -24.63
C ALA A 527 -8.62 18.51 -25.67
N GLY A 528 -9.42 17.50 -25.30
CA GLY A 528 -9.73 16.34 -26.13
C GLY A 528 -8.61 15.27 -26.21
N LYS A 529 -7.50 15.49 -25.51
CA LYS A 529 -6.38 14.54 -25.41
C LYS A 529 -5.97 14.31 -23.94
N GLU A 530 -6.97 14.31 -23.06
CA GLU A 530 -6.76 14.04 -21.64
C GLU A 530 -6.11 12.67 -21.46
N GLY A 531 -5.08 12.62 -20.64
CA GLY A 531 -4.25 11.44 -20.41
C GLY A 531 -2.86 11.51 -21.03
N VAL A 532 -2.52 12.58 -21.81
CA VAL A 532 -1.19 12.77 -22.41
C VAL A 532 -0.10 12.82 -21.34
N ALA A 533 -0.26 13.58 -20.26
CA ALA A 533 0.73 13.68 -19.18
C ALA A 533 1.02 12.29 -18.56
N ALA A 534 -0.04 11.55 -18.24
CA ALA A 534 0.09 10.21 -17.65
C ALA A 534 0.74 9.22 -18.62
N MET A 535 0.35 9.26 -19.90
CA MET A 535 0.93 8.39 -20.94
C MET A 535 2.39 8.76 -21.21
N THR A 536 2.75 10.06 -21.25
CA THR A 536 4.14 10.50 -21.39
C THR A 536 5.01 9.96 -20.28
N ALA A 537 4.59 10.11 -19.01
CA ALA A 537 5.35 9.62 -17.86
C ALA A 537 5.57 8.09 -17.91
N ARG A 538 4.60 7.33 -18.43
CA ARG A 538 4.75 5.87 -18.61
C ARG A 538 5.64 5.54 -19.80
N MET A 539 5.49 6.25 -20.91
CA MET A 539 6.21 5.98 -22.16
C MET A 539 7.70 6.39 -22.11
N MET A 540 8.09 7.35 -21.26
CA MET A 540 9.51 7.74 -21.12
C MET A 540 10.40 6.55 -20.74
N ARG A 541 9.89 5.59 -19.97
CA ARG A 541 10.61 4.36 -19.59
C ARG A 541 10.44 3.20 -20.58
N ARG A 542 9.75 3.42 -21.71
CA ARG A 542 9.57 2.43 -22.79
C ARG A 542 10.64 2.49 -23.88
N GLY A 543 11.63 3.32 -23.72
CA GLY A 543 12.79 3.42 -24.59
C GLY A 543 13.39 4.80 -24.60
N THR A 544 14.71 4.85 -24.65
CA THR A 544 15.51 6.07 -24.83
C THR A 544 16.26 6.00 -26.17
N LYS A 545 17.03 7.03 -26.47
CA LYS A 545 17.97 7.00 -27.61
C LYS A 545 19.06 5.95 -27.42
N ASN A 546 19.33 5.55 -26.17
CA ASN A 546 20.47 4.70 -25.81
C ASN A 546 20.06 3.29 -25.38
N ARG A 547 18.80 3.10 -24.94
CA ARG A 547 18.31 1.86 -24.32
C ARG A 547 16.89 1.53 -24.79
N SER A 548 16.62 0.27 -25.12
CA SER A 548 15.26 -0.22 -25.29
C SER A 548 14.53 -0.33 -23.94
N ALA A 549 13.21 -0.55 -23.98
CA ALA A 549 12.40 -0.78 -22.78
C ALA A 549 12.94 -1.95 -21.93
N ILE A 550 13.32 -3.05 -22.57
CA ILE A 550 13.90 -4.22 -21.90
C ILE A 550 15.24 -3.87 -21.25
N GLN A 551 16.12 -3.15 -21.97
CA GLN A 551 17.41 -2.75 -21.44
C GLN A 551 17.31 -1.79 -20.26
N ILE A 552 16.30 -0.94 -20.21
CA ILE A 552 16.01 -0.08 -19.04
C ILE A 552 15.59 -0.94 -17.83
N ASP A 553 14.67 -1.88 -18.05
CA ASP A 553 14.22 -2.80 -16.99
C ASP A 553 15.37 -3.70 -16.49
N GLU A 554 16.18 -4.25 -17.39
CA GLU A 554 17.36 -5.04 -17.03
C GLU A 554 18.40 -4.24 -16.27
N ALA A 555 18.65 -2.98 -16.66
CA ALA A 555 19.63 -2.13 -16.01
C ALA A 555 19.21 -1.83 -14.55
N PHE A 556 17.94 -1.50 -14.30
CA PHE A 556 17.42 -1.36 -12.94
C PHE A 556 17.34 -2.70 -12.20
N GLY A 557 16.92 -3.78 -12.88
CA GLY A 557 16.88 -5.13 -12.33
C GLY A 557 18.24 -5.64 -11.85
N ASN A 558 19.32 -5.32 -12.55
CA ASN A 558 20.69 -5.70 -12.19
C ASN A 558 21.16 -5.06 -10.87
N ILE A 559 20.59 -3.91 -10.51
CA ILE A 559 20.82 -3.24 -9.21
C ILE A 559 19.69 -3.50 -8.21
N GLY A 560 18.85 -4.49 -8.44
CA GLY A 560 17.78 -4.91 -7.53
C GLY A 560 16.59 -3.97 -7.45
N SER A 561 16.42 -3.06 -8.40
CA SER A 561 15.44 -1.98 -8.35
C SER A 561 14.51 -1.96 -9.58
N SER A 562 13.70 -0.91 -9.67
CA SER A 562 12.86 -0.60 -10.83
C SER A 562 12.62 0.91 -10.89
N ILE A 563 12.23 1.42 -12.06
CA ILE A 563 11.81 2.80 -12.22
C ILE A 563 10.29 2.89 -12.29
N GLY A 564 9.69 3.66 -11.39
CA GLY A 564 8.28 4.02 -11.41
C GLY A 564 8.02 5.34 -12.12
N GLY A 565 6.86 5.48 -12.75
CA GLY A 565 6.41 6.76 -13.32
C GLY A 565 4.94 7.00 -13.00
N SER A 566 4.62 8.20 -12.54
CA SER A 566 3.27 8.63 -12.18
C SER A 566 2.98 10.05 -12.68
N SER A 567 1.70 10.37 -12.78
CA SER A 567 1.25 11.72 -13.06
C SER A 567 0.09 12.07 -12.14
N SER A 568 0.13 13.24 -11.56
CA SER A 568 -0.95 13.86 -10.81
C SER A 568 -1.59 14.99 -11.63
N ARG A 569 -2.46 15.78 -11.02
CA ARG A 569 -3.03 16.94 -11.70
C ARG A 569 -1.98 18.00 -12.02
N GLU A 570 -1.04 18.25 -11.13
CA GLU A 570 -0.11 19.38 -11.22
C GLU A 570 1.32 19.00 -11.56
N ALA A 571 1.69 17.74 -11.37
CA ALA A 571 3.04 17.25 -11.63
C ALA A 571 3.04 15.82 -12.17
N SER A 572 4.10 15.49 -12.87
CA SER A 572 4.50 14.12 -13.16
C SER A 572 5.81 13.80 -12.45
N ALA A 573 6.01 12.54 -12.09
CA ALA A 573 7.19 12.11 -11.40
C ALA A 573 7.72 10.78 -11.95
N LEU A 574 9.06 10.63 -11.92
CA LEU A 574 9.78 9.38 -12.12
C LEU A 574 10.65 9.13 -10.89
N GLY A 575 10.61 7.94 -10.37
CA GLY A 575 11.38 7.63 -9.15
C GLY A 575 11.88 6.19 -9.11
N SER A 576 12.88 6.01 -8.28
CA SER A 576 13.49 4.71 -7.98
C SER A 576 14.06 4.73 -6.57
N GLU A 577 14.12 3.57 -5.96
CA GLU A 577 14.85 3.34 -4.72
C GLU A 577 15.91 2.27 -4.96
N VAL A 578 17.10 2.50 -4.44
CA VAL A 578 18.24 1.61 -4.66
C VAL A 578 19.08 1.50 -3.39
N LEU A 579 19.92 0.48 -3.31
CA LEU A 579 20.99 0.47 -2.31
C LEU A 579 21.97 1.61 -2.60
N SER A 580 22.56 2.22 -1.54
CA SER A 580 23.42 3.41 -1.68
C SER A 580 24.57 3.23 -2.65
N ARG A 581 25.12 2.00 -2.74
CA ARG A 581 26.21 1.65 -3.67
C ARG A 581 25.81 1.80 -5.15
N ASP A 582 24.52 1.73 -5.45
CA ASP A 582 24.00 1.72 -6.82
C ASP A 582 23.40 3.05 -7.26
N THR A 583 23.42 4.07 -6.37
CA THR A 583 22.82 5.40 -6.59
C THR A 583 23.31 6.06 -7.90
N GLY A 584 24.61 5.99 -8.16
CA GLY A 584 25.22 6.59 -9.37
C GLY A 584 24.70 5.94 -10.65
N THR A 585 24.61 4.59 -10.68
CA THR A 585 24.09 3.83 -11.82
C THR A 585 22.62 4.13 -12.05
N ALA A 586 21.82 4.11 -10.99
CA ALA A 586 20.38 4.40 -11.08
C ALA A 586 20.11 5.83 -11.58
N LEU A 587 20.91 6.79 -11.13
CA LEU A 587 20.77 8.19 -11.52
C LEU A 587 21.15 8.41 -13.01
N GLU A 588 22.15 7.70 -13.52
CA GLU A 588 22.52 7.72 -14.94
C GLU A 588 21.38 7.20 -15.82
N ILE A 589 20.75 6.09 -15.42
CA ILE A 589 19.63 5.53 -16.17
C ILE A 589 18.40 6.45 -16.09
N LEU A 590 18.12 7.00 -14.91
CA LEU A 590 17.03 7.95 -14.71
C LEU A 590 17.22 9.20 -15.58
N ALA A 591 18.44 9.72 -15.66
CA ALA A 591 18.76 10.87 -16.50
C ALA A 591 18.55 10.56 -17.99
N ASP A 592 18.96 9.39 -18.46
CA ASP A 592 18.72 8.96 -19.84
C ASP A 592 17.22 8.85 -20.14
N VAL A 593 16.43 8.27 -19.23
CA VAL A 593 14.95 8.18 -19.35
C VAL A 593 14.30 9.56 -19.37
N VAL A 594 14.78 10.50 -18.55
CA VAL A 594 14.22 11.85 -18.45
C VAL A 594 14.61 12.72 -19.66
N MET A 595 15.87 12.67 -20.07
CA MET A 595 16.39 13.61 -21.10
C MET A 595 16.28 13.08 -22.52
N ASN A 596 16.30 11.78 -22.72
CA ASN A 596 16.46 11.15 -24.02
C ASN A 596 15.34 10.15 -24.40
N PRO A 597 14.08 10.28 -23.94
CA PRO A 597 13.05 9.32 -24.34
C PRO A 597 12.87 9.32 -25.85
N SER A 598 12.75 8.14 -26.45
CA SER A 598 12.59 7.97 -27.91
C SER A 598 11.14 7.76 -28.33
N PHE A 599 10.26 7.42 -27.39
CA PHE A 599 8.84 7.11 -27.65
C PHE A 599 8.67 6.16 -28.83
N PRO A 600 9.19 4.91 -28.79
CA PRO A 600 9.09 3.99 -29.93
C PRO A 600 7.63 3.78 -30.34
N ALA A 601 7.35 3.75 -31.66
CA ALA A 601 6.00 3.70 -32.18
C ALA A 601 5.25 2.42 -31.78
N ASP A 602 5.93 1.27 -31.80
CA ASP A 602 5.38 -0.01 -31.37
C ASP A 602 5.10 -0.05 -29.87
N GLU A 603 5.95 0.52 -29.04
CA GLU A 603 5.73 0.66 -27.61
C GLU A 603 4.56 1.62 -27.29
N PHE A 604 4.44 2.69 -28.06
CA PHE A 604 3.32 3.62 -27.93
C PHE A 604 1.98 2.92 -28.19
N GLU A 605 1.86 2.12 -29.27
CA GLU A 605 0.62 1.41 -29.56
C GLU A 605 0.30 0.35 -28.49
N LYS A 606 1.31 -0.37 -27.98
CA LYS A 606 1.15 -1.30 -26.86
C LYS A 606 0.66 -0.59 -25.60
N GLU A 607 1.27 0.50 -25.20
CA GLU A 607 0.92 1.27 -24.00
C GLU A 607 -0.47 1.91 -24.13
N LYS A 608 -0.81 2.41 -25.32
CA LYS A 608 -2.12 2.96 -25.64
C LYS A 608 -3.21 1.89 -25.48
N GLN A 609 -2.98 0.69 -26.01
CA GLN A 609 -3.92 -0.42 -25.87
C GLN A 609 -4.05 -0.87 -24.41
N VAL A 610 -2.96 -1.02 -23.67
CA VAL A 610 -2.99 -1.34 -22.22
C VAL A 610 -3.76 -0.29 -21.44
N THR A 611 -3.62 0.99 -21.79
CA THR A 611 -4.37 2.09 -21.16
C THR A 611 -5.87 1.97 -21.44
N LEU A 612 -6.26 1.71 -22.70
CA LEU A 612 -7.66 1.52 -23.07
C LEU A 612 -8.29 0.32 -22.38
N ASP A 613 -7.58 -0.80 -22.29
CA ASP A 613 -8.03 -1.99 -21.56
C ASP A 613 -8.21 -1.70 -20.06
N GLY A 614 -7.29 -0.94 -19.46
CA GLY A 614 -7.40 -0.49 -18.08
C GLY A 614 -8.59 0.44 -17.83
N LEU A 615 -8.87 1.38 -18.74
CA LEU A 615 -10.06 2.24 -18.67
C LEU A 615 -11.36 1.45 -18.77
N LYS A 616 -11.40 0.42 -19.62
CA LYS A 616 -12.54 -0.51 -19.73
C LYS A 616 -12.75 -1.30 -18.43
N GLN A 617 -11.68 -1.78 -17.80
CA GLN A 617 -11.77 -2.43 -16.48
C GLN A 617 -12.27 -1.46 -15.41
N ALA A 618 -11.71 -0.24 -15.36
CA ALA A 618 -12.10 0.79 -14.40
C ALA A 618 -13.57 1.20 -14.53
N ALA A 619 -14.13 1.17 -15.73
CA ALA A 619 -15.55 1.45 -15.97
C ALA A 619 -16.50 0.39 -15.34
N ASN A 620 -15.99 -0.81 -15.02
CA ASN A 620 -16.75 -1.85 -14.34
C ASN A 620 -16.69 -1.77 -12.81
N ASN A 621 -15.78 -0.99 -12.25
CA ASN A 621 -15.64 -0.81 -10.81
C ASN A 621 -16.42 0.45 -10.34
N PRO A 622 -17.47 0.31 -9.50
CA PRO A 622 -18.28 1.45 -9.05
C PRO A 622 -17.48 2.55 -8.35
N ASN A 623 -16.46 2.20 -7.54
CA ASN A 623 -15.62 3.18 -6.87
C ASN A 623 -14.76 3.98 -7.87
N SER A 624 -14.21 3.32 -8.88
CA SER A 624 -13.45 3.98 -9.96
C SER A 624 -14.31 4.96 -10.76
N VAL A 625 -15.57 4.57 -11.03
CA VAL A 625 -16.56 5.44 -11.68
C VAL A 625 -16.89 6.63 -10.78
N ALA A 626 -17.20 6.38 -9.50
CA ALA A 626 -17.54 7.42 -8.54
C ALA A 626 -16.40 8.45 -8.37
N ASN A 627 -15.15 8.01 -8.24
CA ASN A 627 -13.99 8.89 -8.12
C ASN A 627 -13.79 9.75 -9.37
N ARG A 628 -13.92 9.16 -10.56
CA ARG A 628 -13.77 9.87 -11.83
C ARG A 628 -14.91 10.88 -12.05
N VAL A 629 -16.16 10.43 -11.96
CA VAL A 629 -17.34 11.27 -12.19
C VAL A 629 -17.47 12.32 -11.07
N GLY A 630 -17.18 11.96 -9.82
CA GLY A 630 -17.20 12.89 -8.70
C GLY A 630 -16.24 14.06 -8.88
N THR A 631 -15.05 13.80 -9.42
CA THR A 631 -14.10 14.88 -9.75
C THR A 631 -14.60 15.79 -10.87
N MET A 632 -15.22 15.21 -11.91
CA MET A 632 -15.83 16.00 -13.00
C MET A 632 -16.97 16.89 -12.47
N ILE A 633 -17.76 16.41 -11.53
CA ILE A 633 -18.83 17.19 -10.88
C ILE A 633 -18.21 18.32 -10.05
N ALA A 634 -17.18 18.01 -9.27
CA ALA A 634 -16.55 18.95 -8.34
C ALA A 634 -15.93 20.18 -9.02
N PHE A 635 -15.25 20.01 -10.16
CA PHE A 635 -14.54 21.08 -10.85
C PHE A 635 -15.24 21.54 -12.14
N GLY A 636 -16.12 20.71 -12.69
CA GLY A 636 -16.63 20.86 -14.05
C GLY A 636 -15.70 20.18 -15.07
N ARG A 637 -16.28 19.52 -16.06
CA ARG A 637 -15.58 18.70 -17.07
C ARG A 637 -14.55 19.48 -17.89
N GLU A 638 -14.86 20.75 -18.17
CA GLU A 638 -13.98 21.65 -18.96
C GLU A 638 -12.80 22.20 -18.15
N HIS A 639 -12.92 22.20 -16.83
CA HIS A 639 -11.87 22.70 -15.95
C HIS A 639 -10.68 21.74 -15.94
N PRO A 640 -9.42 22.17 -16.00
CA PRO A 640 -8.25 21.28 -16.01
C PRO A 640 -8.23 20.29 -14.85
N TYR A 641 -8.66 20.68 -13.65
CA TYR A 641 -8.76 19.77 -12.51
C TYR A 641 -9.93 18.77 -12.59
N GLY A 642 -10.95 19.07 -13.38
CA GLY A 642 -12.08 18.17 -13.59
C GLY A 642 -11.85 17.10 -14.66
N ARG A 643 -10.82 17.27 -15.47
CA ARG A 643 -10.46 16.32 -16.52
C ARG A 643 -9.92 15.02 -15.90
N PRO A 644 -10.27 13.84 -16.45
CA PRO A 644 -9.75 12.56 -15.95
C PRO A 644 -8.24 12.46 -16.12
N LEU A 645 -7.52 12.14 -15.04
CA LEU A 645 -6.07 11.99 -15.03
C LEU A 645 -5.53 11.02 -16.08
N GLY A 646 -6.20 9.87 -16.25
CA GLY A 646 -5.83 8.83 -17.22
C GLY A 646 -6.55 8.98 -18.57
N GLY A 647 -7.31 10.04 -18.76
CA GLY A 647 -8.17 10.23 -19.93
C GLY A 647 -9.46 9.41 -19.88
N LEU A 648 -10.17 9.43 -20.99
CA LEU A 648 -11.33 8.61 -21.33
C LEU A 648 -11.01 7.77 -22.58
N PRO A 649 -11.75 6.69 -22.88
CA PRO A 649 -11.50 5.90 -24.08
C PRO A 649 -11.39 6.74 -25.37
N GLY A 650 -12.27 7.73 -25.55
CA GLY A 650 -12.24 8.64 -26.70
C GLY A 650 -11.02 9.53 -26.74
N THR A 651 -10.65 10.15 -25.61
CA THR A 651 -9.49 11.07 -25.55
C THR A 651 -8.17 10.32 -25.69
N VAL A 652 -8.03 9.15 -25.04
CA VAL A 652 -6.85 8.28 -25.15
C VAL A 652 -6.68 7.76 -26.59
N SER A 653 -7.79 7.37 -27.25
CA SER A 653 -7.75 6.97 -28.66
C SER A 653 -7.26 8.07 -29.58
N ALA A 654 -7.54 9.34 -29.27
CA ALA A 654 -7.11 10.50 -30.03
C ALA A 654 -5.64 10.91 -29.78
N ILE A 655 -5.00 10.40 -28.73
CA ILE A 655 -3.57 10.67 -28.45
C ILE A 655 -2.71 10.03 -29.54
N THR A 656 -1.74 10.79 -30.05
CA THR A 656 -0.71 10.35 -30.97
C THR A 656 0.66 10.31 -30.31
N ARG A 657 1.60 9.57 -30.87
CA ARG A 657 3.00 9.57 -30.42
C ARG A 657 3.60 10.99 -30.41
N ASP A 658 3.31 11.81 -31.43
CA ASP A 658 3.83 13.16 -31.53
C ASP A 658 3.28 14.08 -30.43
N ASP A 659 2.10 13.83 -29.91
CA ASP A 659 1.59 14.54 -28.72
C ASP A 659 2.48 14.29 -27.51
N LEU A 660 2.97 13.07 -27.32
CA LEU A 660 3.89 12.74 -26.22
C LEU A 660 5.25 13.40 -26.42
N VAL A 661 5.80 13.34 -27.63
CA VAL A 661 7.07 14.00 -27.97
C VAL A 661 6.97 15.51 -27.71
N LYS A 662 5.88 16.13 -28.15
CA LYS A 662 5.63 17.55 -27.92
C LYS A 662 5.45 17.88 -26.46
N PHE A 663 4.63 17.08 -25.72
CA PHE A 663 4.38 17.27 -24.29
C PHE A 663 5.67 17.18 -23.50
N HIS A 664 6.51 16.17 -23.79
CA HIS A 664 7.82 16.03 -23.16
C HIS A 664 8.70 17.25 -23.44
N ALA A 665 8.86 17.65 -24.68
CA ALA A 665 9.68 18.81 -25.07
C ALA A 665 9.20 20.13 -24.45
N ASP A 666 7.89 20.31 -24.27
CA ASP A 666 7.31 21.54 -23.73
C ASP A 666 7.34 21.58 -22.19
N ARG A 667 7.21 20.42 -21.51
CA ARG A 667 6.92 20.34 -20.08
C ARG A 667 8.07 19.78 -19.24
N TRP A 668 8.77 18.76 -19.72
CA TRP A 668 9.89 18.17 -19.00
C TRP A 668 11.15 19.02 -19.21
N ARG A 669 11.33 19.97 -18.30
CA ARG A 669 12.40 20.96 -18.37
C ARG A 669 13.11 21.14 -17.04
N PRO A 670 14.43 21.35 -17.01
CA PRO A 670 15.20 21.39 -15.77
C PRO A 670 14.71 22.49 -14.82
N GLY A 671 14.43 23.71 -15.31
CA GLY A 671 13.94 24.82 -14.49
C GLY A 671 12.50 24.68 -13.98
N SER A 672 11.79 23.58 -14.34
CA SER A 672 10.45 23.22 -13.83
C SER A 672 10.49 21.89 -13.11
N SER A 673 11.68 21.39 -12.74
CA SER A 673 11.88 20.07 -12.14
C SER A 673 12.65 20.16 -10.84
N ALA A 674 12.34 19.22 -9.93
CA ALA A 674 13.06 19.00 -8.69
C ALA A 674 13.51 17.54 -8.61
N LEU A 675 14.75 17.32 -8.20
CA LEU A 675 15.27 16.00 -7.88
C LEU A 675 15.43 15.89 -6.36
N ILE A 676 14.72 14.96 -5.78
CA ILE A 676 14.59 14.78 -4.33
C ILE A 676 15.29 13.49 -3.96
N PHE A 677 16.19 13.57 -2.99
CA PHE A 677 16.90 12.42 -2.40
C PHE A 677 16.51 12.26 -0.94
N VAL A 678 16.28 11.04 -0.53
CA VAL A 678 16.09 10.67 0.89
C VAL A 678 16.90 9.41 1.16
N GLY A 679 17.80 9.44 2.14
CA GLY A 679 18.54 8.24 2.51
C GLY A 679 20.02 8.49 2.79
N ASP A 680 20.84 7.45 2.58
CA ASP A 680 22.29 7.42 2.82
C ASP A 680 23.04 8.15 1.70
N ILE A 681 22.83 9.46 1.62
CA ILE A 681 23.52 10.37 0.68
C ILE A 681 23.59 11.77 1.29
N THR A 682 24.76 12.43 1.18
CA THR A 682 24.91 13.82 1.61
C THR A 682 24.44 14.81 0.55
N LEU A 683 24.14 16.06 0.94
CA LEU A 683 23.80 17.12 -0.03
C LEU A 683 24.93 17.31 -1.06
N ALA A 684 26.19 17.27 -0.63
CA ALA A 684 27.32 17.45 -1.51
C ALA A 684 27.41 16.34 -2.56
N ASP A 685 27.24 15.09 -2.16
CA ASP A 685 27.27 13.93 -3.05
C ASP A 685 26.06 13.93 -3.99
N ALA A 686 24.88 14.26 -3.48
CA ALA A 686 23.65 14.37 -4.27
C ALA A 686 23.78 15.45 -5.36
N VAL A 687 24.31 16.62 -5.02
CA VAL A 687 24.58 17.71 -5.99
C VAL A 687 25.61 17.30 -7.03
N ALA A 688 26.70 16.66 -6.61
CA ALA A 688 27.74 16.16 -7.52
C ALA A 688 27.19 15.12 -8.48
N ALA A 689 26.43 14.14 -7.98
CA ALA A 689 25.79 13.10 -8.77
C ALA A 689 24.74 13.69 -9.72
N ALA A 690 23.87 14.58 -9.24
CA ALA A 690 22.85 15.26 -10.05
C ALA A 690 23.49 16.13 -11.16
N ARG A 691 24.57 16.86 -10.86
CA ARG A 691 25.33 17.65 -11.84
C ARG A 691 25.94 16.76 -12.91
N LYS A 692 26.52 15.61 -12.53
CA LYS A 692 27.07 14.64 -13.49
C LYS A 692 25.96 14.08 -14.40
N ALA A 693 24.80 13.73 -13.85
CA ALA A 693 23.73 13.08 -14.60
C ALA A 693 22.87 14.05 -15.42
N PHE A 694 22.53 15.21 -14.87
CA PHE A 694 21.58 16.17 -15.45
C PHE A 694 22.19 17.52 -15.84
N GLY A 695 23.48 17.77 -15.62
CA GLY A 695 24.10 19.04 -15.94
C GLY A 695 24.00 19.44 -17.41
N GLY A 696 23.95 18.47 -18.32
CA GLY A 696 23.73 18.69 -19.75
C GLY A 696 22.26 18.91 -20.16
N TRP A 697 21.32 18.80 -19.23
CA TRP A 697 19.90 19.01 -19.53
C TRP A 697 19.61 20.50 -19.72
N SER A 698 19.28 20.90 -20.93
CA SER A 698 19.05 22.28 -21.33
C SER A 698 17.54 22.60 -21.45
N GLY A 699 17.18 23.90 -21.49
CA GLY A 699 15.83 24.32 -21.85
C GLY A 699 15.12 25.24 -20.83
N GLY A 700 15.75 25.57 -19.70
CA GLY A 700 15.18 26.50 -18.72
C GLY A 700 13.88 25.99 -18.09
N ALA A 701 12.95 26.90 -17.76
CA ALA A 701 11.63 26.57 -17.23
C ALA A 701 10.59 26.36 -18.34
N ALA A 702 9.62 25.47 -18.10
CA ALA A 702 8.43 25.34 -18.93
C ALA A 702 7.50 26.58 -18.78
N ALA A 703 6.71 26.88 -19.79
CA ALA A 703 5.68 27.93 -19.70
C ALA A 703 4.67 27.58 -18.58
N SER A 704 4.27 28.57 -17.80
CA SER A 704 3.27 28.41 -16.77
C SER A 704 1.92 27.97 -17.36
N VAL A 705 1.22 27.08 -16.62
CA VAL A 705 -0.15 26.68 -16.98
C VAL A 705 -1.12 27.61 -16.25
N ASN A 706 -1.98 28.28 -17.02
CA ASN A 706 -3.06 29.04 -16.41
C ASN A 706 -4.21 28.10 -16.03
N VAL A 707 -4.41 27.90 -14.72
CA VAL A 707 -5.55 27.15 -14.21
C VAL A 707 -6.64 28.16 -13.86
N PRO A 708 -7.79 28.15 -14.54
CA PRO A 708 -8.86 29.10 -14.27
C PRO A 708 -9.44 28.89 -12.86
N ALA A 709 -10.12 29.88 -12.33
CA ALA A 709 -10.84 29.76 -11.06
C ALA A 709 -11.92 28.68 -11.16
N LYS A 710 -12.03 27.88 -10.09
CA LYS A 710 -13.08 26.86 -9.98
C LYS A 710 -14.45 27.52 -9.98
N ARG A 711 -15.34 27.04 -10.84
CA ARG A 711 -16.74 27.44 -10.82
C ARG A 711 -17.45 26.86 -9.59
N PRO A 712 -18.45 27.55 -9.02
CA PRO A 712 -19.30 26.96 -7.99
C PRO A 712 -19.94 25.66 -8.48
N MET A 713 -20.00 24.67 -7.62
CA MET A 713 -20.74 23.44 -7.95
C MET A 713 -22.24 23.77 -8.09
N PRO A 714 -22.95 23.14 -9.02
CA PRO A 714 -24.40 23.26 -9.11
C PRO A 714 -25.05 22.74 -7.83
N ALA A 715 -25.70 23.63 -7.06
CA ALA A 715 -26.41 23.26 -5.85
C ALA A 715 -27.69 22.46 -6.15
N GLY A 716 -28.06 21.57 -5.21
CA GLY A 716 -29.33 20.83 -5.28
C GLY A 716 -29.42 19.83 -6.43
N LYS A 717 -28.29 19.25 -6.84
CA LYS A 717 -28.26 18.19 -7.86
C LYS A 717 -27.87 16.84 -7.28
N VAL A 718 -28.59 15.81 -7.70
CA VAL A 718 -28.28 14.40 -7.41
C VAL A 718 -27.90 13.72 -8.74
N TYR A 719 -26.70 13.19 -8.78
CA TYR A 719 -26.19 12.49 -9.96
C TYR A 719 -26.30 10.97 -9.75
N LEU A 720 -26.84 10.27 -10.75
CA LEU A 720 -26.98 8.82 -10.72
C LEU A 720 -26.21 8.20 -11.88
N VAL A 721 -25.43 7.17 -11.59
CA VAL A 721 -24.77 6.36 -12.63
C VAL A 721 -25.24 4.92 -12.50
N ASP A 722 -25.76 4.36 -13.60
CA ASP A 722 -26.27 2.99 -13.61
C ASP A 722 -25.15 1.95 -13.63
N LYS A 723 -25.23 1.03 -12.69
CA LYS A 723 -24.39 -0.18 -12.62
C LYS A 723 -25.27 -1.40 -12.33
N PRO A 724 -25.92 -1.95 -13.38
CA PRO A 724 -26.87 -3.05 -13.20
C PRO A 724 -26.27 -4.24 -12.46
N GLY A 725 -27.01 -4.77 -11.47
CA GLY A 725 -26.59 -5.90 -10.64
C GLY A 725 -25.47 -5.57 -9.63
N ALA A 726 -25.15 -4.31 -9.35
CA ALA A 726 -24.21 -3.95 -8.31
C ALA A 726 -24.76 -4.32 -6.94
N ALA A 727 -23.99 -5.12 -6.18
CA ALA A 727 -24.36 -5.56 -4.83
C ALA A 727 -24.25 -4.44 -3.79
N GLN A 728 -23.47 -3.39 -4.09
CA GLN A 728 -23.37 -2.18 -3.29
C GLN A 728 -23.55 -0.96 -4.18
N THR A 729 -24.14 0.10 -3.62
CA THR A 729 -24.16 1.44 -4.19
C THR A 729 -23.01 2.24 -3.59
N VAL A 730 -22.20 2.87 -4.42
CA VAL A 730 -21.23 3.86 -3.93
C VAL A 730 -21.95 5.18 -3.78
N VAL A 731 -22.08 5.64 -2.54
CA VAL A 731 -22.60 6.96 -2.18
C VAL A 731 -21.43 7.92 -2.05
N SER A 732 -21.44 9.03 -2.77
CA SER A 732 -20.40 10.05 -2.72
C SER A 732 -21.00 11.43 -2.51
N HIS A 733 -20.69 12.05 -1.36
CA HIS A 733 -20.89 13.48 -1.14
C HIS A 733 -19.67 14.25 -1.60
N ILE A 734 -19.90 15.17 -2.51
CA ILE A 734 -18.86 16.00 -3.12
C ILE A 734 -19.01 17.41 -2.54
N LEU A 735 -17.98 17.87 -1.84
CA LEU A 735 -17.92 19.18 -1.18
C LEU A 735 -16.75 20.00 -1.72
N ASN A 736 -16.74 21.28 -1.44
CA ASN A 736 -15.60 22.14 -1.71
C ASN A 736 -14.52 21.96 -0.63
N ALA A 737 -13.27 22.25 -0.97
CA ALA A 737 -12.16 22.41 -0.04
C ALA A 737 -11.29 23.61 -0.48
N PRO A 738 -10.50 24.20 0.44
CA PRO A 738 -9.55 25.25 0.10
C PRO A 738 -8.37 24.71 -0.73
N GLU A 739 -7.70 25.61 -1.43
CA GLU A 739 -6.38 25.33 -1.98
C GLU A 739 -5.34 25.06 -0.87
N ARG A 740 -4.22 24.45 -1.24
CA ARG A 740 -3.17 24.01 -0.27
C ARG A 740 -2.55 25.15 0.55
N LYS A 741 -2.47 26.36 -0.01
CA LYS A 741 -1.93 27.56 0.65
C LYS A 741 -2.91 28.30 1.53
N SER A 742 -4.19 27.94 1.51
CA SER A 742 -5.22 28.61 2.28
C SER A 742 -4.99 28.51 3.80
N PRO A 743 -5.29 29.55 4.56
CA PRO A 743 -5.28 29.47 6.03
C PRO A 743 -6.31 28.48 6.58
N ASP A 744 -7.33 28.12 5.79
CA ASP A 744 -8.37 27.16 6.17
C ASP A 744 -7.88 25.69 6.14
N TYR A 745 -6.71 25.43 5.54
CA TYR A 745 -6.19 24.08 5.31
C TYR A 745 -6.14 23.21 6.57
N TYR A 746 -5.48 23.72 7.62
CA TYR A 746 -5.33 22.96 8.86
C TYR A 746 -6.64 22.79 9.62
N ALA A 747 -7.49 23.82 9.63
CA ALA A 747 -8.79 23.73 10.27
C ALA A 747 -9.71 22.71 9.58
N LEU A 748 -9.72 22.67 8.23
CA LEU A 748 -10.47 21.65 7.49
C LEU A 748 -9.90 20.26 7.71
N SER A 749 -8.58 20.10 7.84
CA SER A 749 -7.97 18.81 8.13
C SER A 749 -8.44 18.23 9.47
N LEU A 750 -8.60 19.07 10.50
CA LEU A 750 -9.17 18.65 11.79
C LEU A 750 -10.69 18.39 11.70
N ALA A 751 -11.43 19.19 10.95
CA ALA A 751 -12.86 18.93 10.71
C ALA A 751 -13.05 17.57 10.00
N ASN A 752 -12.21 17.26 9.03
CA ASN A 752 -12.22 15.95 8.35
C ASN A 752 -11.88 14.79 9.31
N ALA A 753 -10.91 14.98 10.21
CA ALA A 753 -10.55 13.96 11.21
C ALA A 753 -11.71 13.62 12.18
N VAL A 754 -12.71 14.52 12.32
CA VAL A 754 -13.95 14.24 13.05
C VAL A 754 -15.02 13.65 12.14
N TYR A 755 -15.16 14.17 10.93
CA TYR A 755 -16.26 13.83 10.02
C TYR A 755 -16.15 12.45 9.40
N GLY A 756 -15.01 12.15 8.76
CA GLY A 756 -14.82 10.92 8.00
C GLY A 756 -13.35 10.54 7.78
N GLY A 757 -12.42 11.11 8.57
CA GLY A 757 -10.98 10.89 8.39
C GLY A 757 -10.44 9.58 8.98
N GLY A 758 -11.28 8.67 9.47
CA GLY A 758 -10.85 7.41 10.07
C GLY A 758 -12.03 6.55 10.53
N PHE A 759 -11.77 5.42 11.16
CA PHE A 759 -12.80 4.50 11.62
C PHE A 759 -13.63 5.06 12.80
N GLY A 760 -13.00 5.72 13.78
CA GLY A 760 -13.67 6.33 14.92
C GLY A 760 -14.31 7.70 14.64
N THR A 761 -14.78 7.95 13.42
CA THR A 761 -15.34 9.22 12.96
C THR A 761 -16.84 9.14 12.76
N ARG A 762 -17.53 10.29 12.74
CA ARG A 762 -18.99 10.37 12.70
C ARG A 762 -19.61 9.52 11.59
N LEU A 763 -19.06 9.56 10.37
CA LEU A 763 -19.59 8.78 9.24
C LEU A 763 -19.49 7.27 9.47
N ASN A 764 -18.35 6.79 9.97
CA ASN A 764 -18.17 5.36 10.22
C ASN A 764 -18.93 4.90 11.46
N LEU A 765 -18.90 5.66 12.56
CA LEU A 765 -19.68 5.33 13.75
C LEU A 765 -21.18 5.21 13.41
N ASN A 766 -21.71 6.10 12.56
CA ASN A 766 -23.10 6.03 12.13
C ASN A 766 -23.32 4.85 11.14
N LEU A 767 -22.71 4.91 9.96
CA LEU A 767 -23.05 4.02 8.83
C LEU A 767 -22.47 2.62 8.94
N ARG A 768 -21.34 2.44 9.63
CA ARG A 768 -20.70 1.15 9.85
C ARG A 768 -21.12 0.55 11.19
N GLU A 769 -20.83 1.26 12.30
CA GLU A 769 -20.98 0.68 13.64
C GLU A 769 -22.44 0.72 14.13
N GLU A 770 -23.15 1.85 13.94
CA GLU A 770 -24.54 1.98 14.41
C GLU A 770 -25.55 1.33 13.47
N LYS A 771 -25.38 1.48 12.15
CA LYS A 771 -26.35 1.02 11.14
C LYS A 771 -25.97 -0.26 10.42
N GLY A 772 -24.68 -0.63 10.36
CA GLY A 772 -24.19 -1.80 9.61
C GLY A 772 -24.43 -1.71 8.10
N TYR A 773 -24.67 -0.52 7.53
CA TYR A 773 -24.98 -0.34 6.12
C TYR A 773 -23.75 -0.38 5.22
N SER A 774 -22.56 -0.23 5.78
CA SER A 774 -21.29 -0.16 5.06
C SER A 774 -20.18 -0.91 5.81
N TYR A 775 -19.15 -1.35 5.08
CA TYR A 775 -17.87 -1.77 5.68
C TYR A 775 -17.03 -0.57 6.12
N GLY A 776 -17.17 0.58 5.42
CA GLY A 776 -16.49 1.82 5.78
C GLY A 776 -16.89 2.98 4.90
N VAL A 777 -17.00 4.14 5.52
CA VAL A 777 -17.30 5.42 4.87
C VAL A 777 -16.27 6.43 5.29
N PHE A 778 -15.56 7.00 4.32
CA PHE A 778 -14.43 7.89 4.60
C PHE A 778 -14.57 9.20 3.83
N ALA A 779 -13.96 10.26 4.36
CA ALA A 779 -13.90 11.56 3.73
C ALA A 779 -12.45 12.00 3.51
N PHE A 780 -12.15 12.43 2.29
CA PHE A 780 -10.79 12.81 1.87
C PHE A 780 -10.81 14.20 1.24
N PRO A 781 -10.23 15.21 1.90
CA PRO A 781 -9.98 16.50 1.28
C PRO A 781 -8.75 16.40 0.35
N GLN A 782 -8.89 16.90 -0.87
CA GLN A 782 -7.81 17.10 -1.82
C GLN A 782 -7.55 18.59 -1.98
N HIS A 783 -6.33 19.03 -1.70
CA HIS A 783 -5.93 20.42 -1.79
C HIS A 783 -4.91 20.59 -2.93
N LEU A 784 -5.32 21.26 -4.00
CA LEU A 784 -4.47 21.61 -5.14
C LEU A 784 -3.96 23.05 -5.00
N SER A 785 -3.14 23.51 -5.93
CA SER A 785 -2.51 24.84 -5.83
C SER A 785 -3.49 26.00 -5.92
N THR A 786 -4.66 25.84 -6.57
CA THR A 786 -5.63 26.93 -6.79
C THR A 786 -7.07 26.60 -6.36
N ALA A 787 -7.35 25.36 -5.98
CA ALA A 787 -8.68 24.91 -5.54
C ALA A 787 -8.58 23.57 -4.83
N GLY A 788 -9.67 23.12 -4.20
CA GLY A 788 -9.75 21.80 -3.57
C GLY A 788 -11.12 21.17 -3.69
N THR A 789 -11.19 19.89 -3.30
CA THR A 789 -12.43 19.12 -3.11
C THR A 789 -12.35 18.34 -1.81
N TRP A 790 -13.52 18.10 -1.20
CA TRP A 790 -13.66 17.22 -0.05
C TRP A 790 -14.74 16.22 -0.37
N ILE A 791 -14.34 14.96 -0.61
CA ILE A 791 -15.25 13.90 -1.03
C ILE A 791 -15.39 12.89 0.11
N ALA A 792 -16.63 12.72 0.58
CA ALA A 792 -17.00 11.67 1.50
C ALA A 792 -17.68 10.55 0.72
N ASN A 793 -17.12 9.34 0.73
CA ASN A 793 -17.68 8.20 0.00
C ASN A 793 -17.59 6.87 0.75
N GLY A 794 -18.46 5.94 0.36
CA GLY A 794 -18.44 4.57 0.83
C GLY A 794 -19.41 3.69 0.05
N GLY A 795 -19.08 2.40 -0.03
CA GLY A 795 -19.98 1.37 -0.56
C GLY A 795 -21.01 0.99 0.50
N VAL A 796 -22.28 1.18 0.21
CA VAL A 796 -23.40 0.79 1.07
C VAL A 796 -24.21 -0.34 0.43
N GLN A 797 -24.92 -1.13 1.21
CA GLN A 797 -25.81 -2.15 0.68
C GLN A 797 -26.84 -1.53 -0.25
N THR A 798 -27.04 -2.12 -1.43
CA THR A 798 -27.90 -1.52 -2.47
C THR A 798 -29.34 -1.28 -1.99
N ASP A 799 -29.92 -2.16 -1.17
CA ASP A 799 -31.27 -1.99 -0.60
C ASP A 799 -31.32 -1.03 0.60
N LYS A 800 -30.16 -0.61 1.11
CA LYS A 800 -30.04 0.39 2.17
C LYS A 800 -29.54 1.74 1.63
N THR A 801 -29.52 1.91 0.31
CA THR A 801 -29.03 3.14 -0.32
C THR A 801 -29.83 4.37 0.13
N LYS A 802 -31.17 4.28 0.17
CA LYS A 802 -32.02 5.39 0.60
C LYS A 802 -31.72 5.80 2.04
N GLU A 803 -31.75 4.84 2.95
CA GLU A 803 -31.46 5.07 4.38
C GLU A 803 -30.03 5.58 4.58
N SER A 804 -29.07 5.03 3.86
CA SER A 804 -27.67 5.49 3.91
C SER A 804 -27.53 6.94 3.47
N VAL A 805 -28.20 7.36 2.40
CA VAL A 805 -28.20 8.76 1.96
C VAL A 805 -28.80 9.68 3.05
N VAL A 806 -29.86 9.25 3.73
CA VAL A 806 -30.43 10.01 4.85
C VAL A 806 -29.41 10.21 5.97
N GLU A 807 -28.69 9.17 6.35
CA GLU A 807 -27.67 9.23 7.40
C GLU A 807 -26.44 10.07 6.95
N PHE A 808 -26.00 9.93 5.69
CA PHE A 808 -24.97 10.81 5.14
C PHE A 808 -25.36 12.29 5.22
N MET A 809 -26.61 12.63 4.83
CA MET A 809 -27.12 14.00 4.89
C MET A 809 -27.26 14.50 6.32
N LYS A 810 -27.58 13.63 7.26
CA LYS A 810 -27.67 13.95 8.69
C LYS A 810 -26.27 14.33 9.24
N GLU A 811 -25.25 13.51 8.97
CA GLU A 811 -23.88 13.81 9.43
C GLU A 811 -23.31 15.06 8.74
N LEU A 812 -23.64 15.28 7.47
CA LEU A 812 -23.24 16.49 6.75
C LEU A 812 -23.89 17.75 7.38
N ARG A 813 -25.19 17.74 7.62
CA ARG A 813 -25.88 18.85 8.31
C ARG A 813 -25.36 19.02 9.74
N GLY A 814 -25.07 17.89 10.39
CA GLY A 814 -24.49 17.89 11.73
C GLY A 814 -23.22 18.72 11.77
N ILE A 815 -22.21 18.36 10.96
CA ILE A 815 -20.93 19.07 10.97
C ILE A 815 -21.04 20.49 10.38
N ALA A 816 -22.03 20.74 9.52
CA ALA A 816 -22.33 22.08 9.01
C ALA A 816 -22.95 23.04 10.03
N GLY A 817 -23.38 22.55 11.20
CA GLY A 817 -23.85 23.41 12.30
C GLY A 817 -25.00 22.86 13.13
N GLU A 818 -25.78 21.86 12.68
CA GLU A 818 -26.85 21.25 13.49
C GLU A 818 -26.28 20.45 14.69
N LYS A 819 -25.11 19.84 14.53
CA LYS A 819 -24.34 19.16 15.56
C LYS A 819 -22.85 19.52 15.38
N PRO A 820 -22.43 20.73 15.81
CA PRO A 820 -21.05 21.18 15.61
C PRO A 820 -20.06 20.25 16.33
N ILE A 821 -18.79 20.32 15.93
CA ILE A 821 -17.70 19.57 16.56
C ILE A 821 -17.63 19.96 18.03
N THR A 822 -17.63 18.98 18.91
CA THR A 822 -17.54 19.16 20.36
C THR A 822 -16.08 19.41 20.79
N GLU A 823 -15.89 19.90 22.02
CA GLU A 823 -14.55 20.09 22.59
C GLU A 823 -13.79 18.75 22.70
N GLU A 824 -14.49 17.66 23.00
CA GLU A 824 -13.92 16.31 23.10
C GLU A 824 -13.45 15.82 21.73
N GLU A 825 -14.29 15.87 20.70
CA GLU A 825 -13.94 15.49 19.33
C GLU A 825 -12.78 16.34 18.78
N PHE A 826 -12.80 17.64 19.05
CA PHE A 826 -11.73 18.55 18.63
C PHE A 826 -10.39 18.20 19.29
N LYS A 827 -10.40 17.98 20.62
CA LYS A 827 -9.18 17.57 21.35
C LYS A 827 -8.65 16.24 20.82
N LYS A 828 -9.51 15.25 20.65
CA LYS A 828 -9.17 13.93 20.11
C LYS A 828 -8.54 14.08 18.73
N ALA A 829 -9.20 14.74 17.78
CA ALA A 829 -8.72 14.93 16.41
C ALA A 829 -7.38 15.69 16.36
N ARG A 830 -7.24 16.75 17.15
CA ARG A 830 -6.01 17.56 17.22
C ARG A 830 -4.85 16.77 17.80
N LEU A 831 -5.05 16.07 18.91
CA LEU A 831 -4.02 15.25 19.54
C LEU A 831 -3.60 14.08 18.65
N SER A 832 -4.55 13.37 18.03
CA SER A 832 -4.25 12.30 17.09
C SER A 832 -3.38 12.78 15.93
N ARG A 833 -3.70 13.92 15.32
CA ARG A 833 -2.92 14.51 14.22
C ARG A 833 -1.52 14.94 14.65
N ILE A 834 -1.36 15.53 15.83
CA ILE A 834 -0.06 15.95 16.36
C ILE A 834 0.78 14.73 16.76
N ARG A 835 0.18 13.77 17.47
CA ARG A 835 0.85 12.58 17.98
C ARG A 835 1.25 11.61 16.86
N GLY A 836 0.37 11.42 15.87
CA GLY A 836 0.65 10.59 14.69
C GLY A 836 1.60 11.22 13.67
N TYR A 837 2.02 12.48 13.86
CA TYR A 837 2.83 13.19 12.87
C TYR A 837 4.21 12.55 12.63
N ALA A 838 4.86 12.07 13.70
CA ALA A 838 6.17 11.41 13.60
C ALA A 838 6.17 10.16 12.70
N GLN A 839 5.07 9.41 12.67
CA GLN A 839 4.92 8.19 11.85
C GLN A 839 5.03 8.46 10.33
N GLN A 840 4.79 9.70 9.89
CA GLN A 840 4.91 10.09 8.48
C GLN A 840 6.36 10.16 7.98
N PHE A 841 7.34 10.10 8.87
CA PHE A 841 8.78 10.20 8.56
C PHE A 841 9.53 8.87 8.71
N GLU A 842 8.82 7.76 8.75
CA GLU A 842 9.41 6.42 8.82
C GLU A 842 9.97 6.00 7.45
N GLY A 843 9.15 6.02 6.40
CA GLY A 843 9.50 5.56 5.06
C GLY A 843 10.20 6.62 4.19
N TYR A 844 11.32 6.28 3.53
CA TYR A 844 12.11 7.21 2.70
C TYR A 844 11.34 7.73 1.50
N GLN A 845 10.61 6.86 0.80
CA GLN A 845 9.77 7.26 -0.33
C GLN A 845 8.67 8.24 0.10
N ARG A 846 8.09 8.01 1.28
CA ARG A 846 7.04 8.85 1.85
C ARG A 846 7.55 10.25 2.18
N ILE A 847 8.73 10.34 2.78
CA ILE A 847 9.39 11.62 3.06
C ILE A 847 9.66 12.36 1.74
N GLY A 848 10.17 11.66 0.72
CA GLY A 848 10.40 12.22 -0.62
C GLY A 848 9.12 12.77 -1.25
N GLN A 849 7.99 12.06 -1.09
CA GLN A 849 6.70 12.52 -1.59
C GLN A 849 6.20 13.78 -0.86
N GLN A 850 6.35 13.87 0.47
CA GLN A 850 6.00 15.09 1.22
C GLN A 850 6.81 16.31 0.76
N VAL A 851 8.12 16.13 0.51
CA VAL A 851 8.98 17.18 -0.06
C VAL A 851 8.49 17.60 -1.45
N ALA A 852 8.12 16.62 -2.30
CA ALA A 852 7.57 16.89 -3.64
C ALA A 852 6.25 17.67 -3.56
N ASP A 853 5.35 17.28 -2.65
CA ASP A 853 4.04 17.93 -2.49
C ASP A 853 4.19 19.39 -2.03
N LEU A 854 5.12 19.68 -1.13
CA LEU A 854 5.45 21.06 -0.74
C LEU A 854 6.04 21.85 -1.92
N TRP A 855 6.95 21.26 -2.67
CA TRP A 855 7.54 21.86 -3.85
C TRP A 855 6.48 22.16 -4.92
N ILE A 856 5.58 21.21 -5.21
CA ILE A 856 4.47 21.38 -6.16
C ILE A 856 3.58 22.54 -5.70
N ALA A 857 3.19 22.56 -4.43
CA ALA A 857 2.38 23.62 -3.86
C ALA A 857 3.12 24.96 -3.75
N GLY A 858 4.44 25.01 -3.93
CA GLY A 858 5.27 26.21 -3.75
C GLY A 858 5.25 26.71 -2.30
N LEU A 859 5.29 25.76 -1.34
CA LEU A 859 5.41 26.00 0.09
C LEU A 859 6.87 25.82 0.54
N PRO A 860 7.32 26.54 1.57
CA PRO A 860 8.68 26.37 2.10
C PRO A 860 8.81 24.98 2.77
N MET A 861 10.00 24.38 2.70
CA MET A 861 10.27 23.06 3.30
C MET A 861 10.16 23.07 4.83
N THR A 862 10.33 24.22 5.46
CA THR A 862 10.08 24.42 6.89
C THR A 862 8.61 24.19 7.30
N THR A 863 7.69 24.07 6.33
CA THR A 863 6.30 23.67 6.59
C THR A 863 6.21 22.31 7.29
N LEU A 864 7.13 21.38 6.99
CA LEU A 864 7.18 20.07 7.68
C LEU A 864 7.41 20.23 9.19
N GLN A 865 8.24 21.17 9.59
CA GLN A 865 8.54 21.41 11.00
C GLN A 865 7.48 22.25 11.70
N ALA A 866 6.78 23.10 10.93
CA ALA A 866 5.76 24.01 11.47
C ALA A 866 4.37 23.37 11.64
N GLU A 867 4.07 22.23 11.00
CA GLU A 867 2.72 21.64 10.98
C GLU A 867 2.17 21.32 12.38
N PRO A 868 2.91 20.67 13.31
CA PRO A 868 2.39 20.43 14.66
C PRO A 868 2.02 21.74 15.41
N ASP A 869 2.83 22.77 15.25
CA ASP A 869 2.58 24.09 15.85
C ASP A 869 1.34 24.76 15.26
N GLN A 870 1.13 24.67 13.94
CA GLN A 870 -0.07 25.20 13.29
C GLN A 870 -1.33 24.51 13.80
N LEU A 871 -1.30 23.19 13.94
CA LEU A 871 -2.40 22.39 14.48
C LEU A 871 -2.68 22.73 15.95
N SER A 872 -1.63 22.93 16.77
CA SER A 872 -1.76 23.22 18.20
C SER A 872 -2.42 24.57 18.48
N ARG A 873 -2.24 25.57 17.58
CA ARG A 873 -2.80 26.94 17.73
C ARG A 873 -4.27 27.04 17.33
N LEU A 874 -4.83 26.04 16.65
CA LEU A 874 -6.23 26.07 16.22
C LEU A 874 -7.17 26.06 17.43
N GLN A 875 -8.26 26.82 17.32
CA GLN A 875 -9.35 26.85 18.29
C GLN A 875 -10.58 26.13 17.73
N LEU A 876 -11.36 25.51 18.59
CA LEU A 876 -12.61 24.81 18.23
C LEU A 876 -13.54 25.71 17.38
N SER A 877 -13.69 26.99 17.76
CA SER A 877 -14.52 27.95 17.01
C SER A 877 -14.07 28.12 15.56
N ASN A 878 -12.75 28.15 15.30
CA ASN A 878 -12.21 28.21 13.94
C ASN A 878 -12.55 26.94 13.16
N VAL A 879 -12.36 25.76 13.76
CA VAL A 879 -12.61 24.48 13.10
C VAL A 879 -14.10 24.33 12.78
N ASN A 880 -15.00 24.69 13.71
CA ASN A 880 -16.44 24.69 13.47
C ASN A 880 -16.86 25.68 12.37
N ALA A 881 -16.30 26.88 12.36
CA ALA A 881 -16.60 27.87 11.31
C ALA A 881 -16.15 27.36 9.91
N ILE A 882 -14.98 26.72 9.83
CA ILE A 882 -14.47 26.15 8.58
C ILE A 882 -15.26 24.92 8.17
N ALA A 883 -15.63 24.04 9.11
CA ALA A 883 -16.50 22.90 8.85
C ALA A 883 -17.84 23.39 8.26
N ALA A 884 -18.50 24.35 8.91
CA ALA A 884 -19.74 24.94 8.43
C ALA A 884 -19.61 25.58 7.03
N LYS A 885 -18.49 26.27 6.77
CA LYS A 885 -18.21 26.90 5.48
C LYS A 885 -18.14 25.89 4.33
N TYR A 886 -17.44 24.78 4.52
CA TYR A 886 -17.17 23.81 3.45
C TYR A 886 -18.17 22.66 3.40
N ALA A 887 -18.85 22.34 4.50
CA ALA A 887 -19.91 21.33 4.56
C ALA A 887 -21.33 21.91 4.34
N ALA A 888 -21.46 23.21 4.02
CA ALA A 888 -22.76 23.83 3.78
C ALA A 888 -23.55 23.05 2.70
N PRO A 889 -24.76 22.54 3.00
CA PRO A 889 -25.51 21.66 2.07
C PRO A 889 -25.79 22.31 0.70
N ALA A 890 -25.96 23.61 0.66
CA ALA A 890 -26.18 24.37 -0.60
C ALA A 890 -24.98 24.36 -1.55
N GLY A 891 -23.77 24.03 -1.08
CA GLY A 891 -22.52 23.97 -1.86
C GLY A 891 -22.06 22.55 -2.19
N THR A 892 -22.92 21.53 -2.04
CA THR A 892 -22.57 20.12 -2.20
C THR A 892 -23.33 19.49 -3.36
N ALA A 893 -22.79 18.37 -3.87
CA ALA A 893 -23.45 17.51 -4.83
C ALA A 893 -23.45 16.06 -4.31
N LEU A 894 -24.49 15.32 -4.62
CA LEU A 894 -24.60 13.90 -4.30
C LEU A 894 -24.42 13.07 -5.58
N LEU A 895 -23.53 12.10 -5.55
CA LEU A 895 -23.34 11.13 -6.63
C LEU A 895 -23.59 9.72 -6.10
N LEU A 896 -24.39 8.94 -6.83
CA LEU A 896 -24.69 7.54 -6.54
C LEU A 896 -24.33 6.70 -7.75
N VAL A 897 -23.51 5.66 -7.52
CA VAL A 897 -23.14 4.67 -8.55
C VAL A 897 -23.62 3.30 -8.10
N GLY A 898 -24.68 2.79 -8.70
CA GLY A 898 -25.32 1.54 -8.28
C GLY A 898 -26.39 1.06 -9.26
N ASP A 899 -27.11 0.02 -8.89
CA ASP A 899 -28.20 -0.53 -9.72
C ASP A 899 -29.44 0.38 -9.66
N LEU A 900 -29.64 1.18 -10.69
CA LEU A 900 -30.76 2.14 -10.73
C LEU A 900 -32.13 1.47 -10.70
N SER A 901 -32.24 0.22 -11.18
CA SER A 901 -33.50 -0.52 -11.09
C SER A 901 -33.96 -0.77 -9.66
N VAL A 902 -33.02 -0.73 -8.70
CA VAL A 902 -33.27 -0.94 -7.27
C VAL A 902 -33.34 0.39 -6.52
N ILE A 903 -32.41 1.34 -6.81
CA ILE A 903 -32.21 2.52 -5.95
C ILE A 903 -32.96 3.78 -6.42
N GLU A 904 -33.23 3.95 -7.71
CA GLU A 904 -33.73 5.23 -8.28
C GLU A 904 -35.03 5.70 -7.62
N ALA A 905 -36.00 4.79 -7.43
CA ALA A 905 -37.30 5.12 -6.83
C ALA A 905 -37.13 5.69 -5.41
N GLY A 906 -36.37 5.01 -4.55
CA GLY A 906 -36.12 5.44 -3.19
C GLY A 906 -35.35 6.77 -3.09
N ILE A 907 -34.44 7.05 -4.01
CA ILE A 907 -33.72 8.33 -4.07
C ILE A 907 -34.62 9.47 -4.52
N ARG A 908 -35.53 9.23 -5.48
CA ARG A 908 -36.53 10.25 -5.89
C ARG A 908 -37.46 10.64 -4.77
N GLU A 909 -37.87 9.70 -3.91
CA GLU A 909 -38.71 9.99 -2.73
C GLU A 909 -38.03 10.93 -1.71
N LEU A 910 -36.70 11.01 -1.65
CA LEU A 910 -35.97 11.88 -0.74
C LEU A 910 -36.04 13.37 -1.12
N ASN A 911 -36.45 13.70 -2.35
CA ASN A 911 -36.62 15.08 -2.85
C ASN A 911 -35.40 15.98 -2.60
N LEU A 912 -34.19 15.43 -2.76
CA LEU A 912 -32.91 16.11 -2.51
C LEU A 912 -32.51 17.12 -3.59
N GLY A 913 -33.26 17.17 -4.70
CA GLY A 913 -33.04 18.11 -5.81
C GLY A 913 -33.20 17.47 -7.20
N GLU A 914 -32.74 18.19 -8.21
CA GLU A 914 -32.77 17.73 -9.61
C GLU A 914 -31.93 16.46 -9.81
N ILE A 915 -32.53 15.39 -10.34
CA ILE A 915 -31.81 14.15 -10.64
C ILE A 915 -31.24 14.19 -12.07
N VAL A 916 -29.95 13.99 -12.20
CA VAL A 916 -29.22 13.92 -13.46
C VAL A 916 -28.65 12.52 -13.60
N ILE A 917 -29.09 11.78 -14.63
CA ILE A 917 -28.52 10.47 -14.93
C ILE A 917 -27.32 10.64 -15.84
N LEU A 918 -26.20 10.02 -15.45
CA LEU A 918 -24.93 10.03 -16.18
C LEU A 918 -24.58 8.61 -16.61
N ASP A 919 -23.83 8.49 -17.71
CA ASP A 919 -23.12 7.25 -18.03
C ASP A 919 -21.83 7.10 -17.18
N VAL A 920 -21.14 5.97 -17.34
CA VAL A 920 -19.89 5.69 -16.61
C VAL A 920 -18.73 6.63 -16.97
N GLU A 921 -18.83 7.41 -18.03
CA GLU A 921 -17.88 8.44 -18.42
C GLU A 921 -18.29 9.85 -17.95
N GLY A 922 -19.42 9.97 -17.25
CA GLY A 922 -19.96 11.22 -16.72
C GLY A 922 -20.71 12.06 -17.76
N ASN A 923 -21.14 11.49 -18.89
CA ASN A 923 -22.00 12.19 -19.85
C ASN A 923 -23.46 12.08 -19.42
N PRO A 924 -24.27 13.16 -19.56
CA PRO A 924 -25.71 13.07 -19.35
C PRO A 924 -26.37 12.08 -20.30
N VAL A 925 -27.16 11.17 -19.72
CA VAL A 925 -27.98 10.22 -20.50
C VAL A 925 -29.36 10.86 -20.71
N LYS A 926 -29.74 11.08 -21.97
CA LYS A 926 -31.13 11.46 -22.30
C LYS A 926 -32.02 10.27 -22.09
N LYS A 927 -33.04 10.40 -21.22
CA LYS A 927 -34.12 9.41 -21.13
C LYS A 927 -35.05 9.49 -22.36
#